data_5a49ec778e7edaa62d200bfb374a07c1
#
_entry.id   5a49ec778e7edaa62d200bfb374a07c1
#
_cell.length_a   1.000
_cell.length_b   1.000
_cell.length_c   1.000
_cell.angle_alpha   90.00
_cell.angle_beta   90.00
_cell.angle_gamma   90.00
#
_symmetry.space_group_name_H-M   'P 1'
#
loop_
_entity.id
_entity.type
_entity.pdbx_description
1 polymer ?
#
loop_
_entity_poly.entity_id
_entity_poly.type
_entity_poly.pdbx_seq_one_letter_code
_entity_poly.pdbx_strand_id
1 'polypeptide(L)'
;MHDKNQPAPSSVRGDGRYVRFFSEVGIEDVPLVGGKNASLGEMYRELTAKGLRVPNGFAVTAEAYRRVLDDAGAWDALKAALEGLNPDDVDDLARRAARARDIVYGAGLPVEVEADIRAGLARLTDEYGPDLSVAVRSSATAEDLPSASFAGQHDTYLNVQGPAAVLDAVRHCFASLFTDRAIRYRIDNGFDHFKVFNSVAVMKMVRSDLAASGVIFTIDTETGFEDVVFITGAYGLGENVVQGAVDPDEFYVFKPTYKAGKRAVLKRSLGPKKIKMIFSSRGRATTRNIPTDRKEREKFCITDAEALALAGQAIAIEEHYSAKAGARRPMDIEWAKDGVDGELYIVQARPETVASRKNRNVVEEYRVKKHGPVKVEGRAVGAKIAFGKARVIEHASELSKFVPGEILVADTTSPDWGTVMKSAAGIVTNRGGRTCHAAIVARELGIPAIVGTDQATHVIRTGDLIAVSCAEGDVGKVYEGEIDFDVVKTDLTSLERPATHLMMNVGNPEVALGLSALPNDGVGLARMEFIISESIKAHPMALIHPEKLDDKERAEIARLTAHYPSPRDFFVERLSEGVGTIAAAFYPKPVIVRMSDFKSNEYATLLGGRAFEGKEENPMIGFRGASRYAHPNYREGFALECAAMKRVRDELGLANVKLMIPFCRRVEEAERVIALMRELGLERGKNGLEIYVMCEIPNNVLLIDEFSKHFDGFSIGSNDLTQLTLGVDRDSEIVAFDFDERDAGVKTIIRLAIEGAKRNGRHIGICGQAPSDYPEMAEFLVRLGIDSISLNPDTVLHTTTRLVELEKNLGRARR
;
A
#
# COMPACT_ATOMS: atom_id res chain seq x y z
N MET A 1 -17.97 37.59 0.02
CA MET A 1 -18.94 37.89 -1.07
C MET A 1 -19.19 36.53 -1.75
N HIS A 2 -20.26 35.87 -1.34
CA HIS A 2 -20.64 34.56 -1.87
C HIS A 2 -21.42 34.76 -3.20
N ASP A 3 -20.93 34.09 -4.22
CA ASP A 3 -21.55 34.10 -5.54
C ASP A 3 -22.82 33.24 -5.49
N LYS A 4 -23.97 33.91 -5.61
CA LYS A 4 -25.30 33.31 -5.69
C LYS A 4 -25.64 33.10 -7.17
N ASN A 5 -25.12 32.04 -7.76
CA ASN A 5 -25.66 31.58 -9.06
C ASN A 5 -25.40 30.08 -9.23
N GLN A 6 -26.18 29.26 -8.53
CA GLN A 6 -26.43 27.90 -9.00
C GLN A 6 -27.72 27.96 -9.86
N PRO A 7 -27.69 27.39 -11.06
CA PRO A 7 -28.92 27.29 -11.85
C PRO A 7 -29.90 26.36 -11.12
N ALA A 8 -31.16 26.76 -11.09
CA ALA A 8 -32.26 25.94 -10.61
C ALA A 8 -32.28 24.61 -11.40
N PRO A 9 -32.59 23.48 -10.74
CA PRO A 9 -32.64 22.20 -11.44
C PRO A 9 -33.68 22.28 -12.54
N SER A 10 -33.23 22.04 -13.78
CA SER A 10 -34.12 21.88 -14.93
C SER A 10 -35.12 20.79 -14.58
N SER A 11 -36.43 21.10 -14.76
CA SER A 11 -37.53 20.16 -14.59
C SER A 11 -37.30 18.97 -15.55
N VAL A 12 -36.73 17.89 -15.04
CA VAL A 12 -36.69 16.58 -15.70
C VAL A 12 -38.16 16.15 -15.81
N ARG A 13 -38.73 16.14 -16.99
CA ARG A 13 -40.02 15.55 -17.25
C ARG A 13 -39.85 14.04 -17.02
N GLY A 14 -40.22 13.57 -15.85
CA GLY A 14 -40.31 12.15 -15.55
C GLY A 14 -41.38 11.52 -16.43
N ASP A 15 -41.02 10.42 -17.08
CA ASP A 15 -41.96 9.57 -17.83
C ASP A 15 -42.78 8.65 -16.91
N GLY A 16 -42.83 8.94 -15.63
CA GLY A 16 -43.56 8.17 -14.60
C GLY A 16 -42.89 6.85 -14.16
N ARG A 17 -41.67 6.54 -14.60
CA ARG A 17 -40.92 5.32 -14.23
C ARG A 17 -40.08 5.58 -12.99
N TYR A 18 -40.32 4.81 -11.91
CA TYR A 18 -39.56 4.85 -10.65
C TYR A 18 -38.33 3.96 -10.64
N VAL A 19 -38.07 3.24 -11.76
CA VAL A 19 -36.94 2.34 -11.94
C VAL A 19 -36.14 2.73 -13.19
N ARG A 20 -34.80 2.70 -13.09
CA ARG A 20 -33.87 2.88 -14.21
C ARG A 20 -32.84 1.75 -14.20
N PHE A 21 -32.65 1.07 -15.33
CA PHE A 21 -31.59 0.08 -15.49
C PHE A 21 -30.22 0.74 -15.57
N PHE A 22 -29.15 0.03 -15.20
CA PHE A 22 -27.79 0.57 -15.27
C PHE A 22 -27.39 0.99 -16.69
N SER A 23 -27.95 0.36 -17.71
CA SER A 23 -27.78 0.77 -19.10
C SER A 23 -28.41 2.14 -19.45
N GLU A 24 -29.30 2.67 -18.60
CA GLU A 24 -30.04 3.92 -18.80
C GLU A 24 -29.49 5.06 -17.91
N VAL A 25 -28.43 4.81 -17.14
CA VAL A 25 -27.92 5.72 -16.08
C VAL A 25 -26.46 6.05 -16.32
N GLY A 26 -26.05 7.29 -16.05
CA GLY A 26 -24.67 7.75 -16.10
C GLY A 26 -24.29 8.59 -14.89
N ILE A 27 -23.06 9.06 -14.88
CA ILE A 27 -22.53 9.83 -13.73
C ILE A 27 -23.26 11.18 -13.55
N GLU A 28 -23.91 11.68 -14.60
CA GLU A 28 -24.75 12.89 -14.59
C GLU A 28 -26.07 12.72 -13.81
N ASP A 29 -26.50 11.46 -13.57
CA ASP A 29 -27.79 11.14 -12.96
C ASP A 29 -27.72 11.01 -11.43
N VAL A 30 -26.63 11.44 -10.78
CA VAL A 30 -26.48 11.43 -9.31
C VAL A 30 -27.71 12.01 -8.58
N PRO A 31 -28.32 13.13 -8.99
CA PRO A 31 -29.51 13.66 -8.34
C PRO A 31 -30.73 12.72 -8.39
N LEU A 32 -30.79 11.81 -9.36
CA LEU A 32 -31.90 10.88 -9.58
C LEU A 32 -31.64 9.51 -8.93
N VAL A 33 -30.40 9.00 -9.00
CA VAL A 33 -30.10 7.62 -8.59
C VAL A 33 -29.04 7.51 -7.51
N GLY A 34 -28.48 8.62 -7.03
CA GLY A 34 -27.40 8.65 -6.05
C GLY A 34 -26.03 8.27 -6.65
N GLY A 35 -24.95 8.52 -5.88
CA GLY A 35 -23.57 8.40 -6.38
C GLY A 35 -23.18 6.99 -6.79
N LYS A 36 -23.48 5.99 -5.96
CA LYS A 36 -23.14 4.58 -6.25
C LYS A 36 -23.82 4.06 -7.50
N ASN A 37 -25.12 4.32 -7.65
CA ASN A 37 -25.88 3.86 -8.81
C ASN A 37 -25.45 4.56 -10.09
N ALA A 38 -25.18 5.87 -10.01
CA ALA A 38 -24.66 6.64 -11.13
C ALA A 38 -23.30 6.08 -11.60
N SER A 39 -22.42 5.75 -10.66
CA SER A 39 -21.12 5.14 -10.97
C SER A 39 -21.25 3.73 -11.57
N LEU A 40 -22.13 2.88 -11.02
CA LEU A 40 -22.40 1.56 -11.59
C LEU A 40 -22.96 1.64 -13.00
N GLY A 41 -23.93 2.53 -13.23
CA GLY A 41 -24.50 2.78 -14.55
C GLY A 41 -23.48 3.28 -15.56
N GLU A 42 -22.65 4.26 -15.15
CA GLU A 42 -21.54 4.78 -15.96
C GLU A 42 -20.59 3.66 -16.39
N MET A 43 -20.13 2.84 -15.44
CA MET A 43 -19.23 1.74 -15.76
C MET A 43 -19.90 0.68 -16.64
N TYR A 44 -21.17 0.35 -16.36
CA TYR A 44 -21.92 -0.62 -17.15
C TYR A 44 -22.06 -0.15 -18.61
N ARG A 45 -22.44 1.10 -18.82
CA ARG A 45 -22.69 1.69 -20.14
C ARG A 45 -21.42 1.92 -20.94
N GLU A 46 -20.38 2.50 -20.32
CA GLU A 46 -19.21 3.01 -21.03
C GLU A 46 -18.01 2.04 -21.05
N LEU A 47 -17.92 1.14 -20.07
CA LEU A 47 -16.73 0.30 -19.90
C LEU A 47 -16.95 -1.18 -20.16
N THR A 48 -18.19 -1.68 -20.20
CA THR A 48 -18.47 -3.08 -20.50
C THR A 48 -17.96 -3.47 -21.90
N ALA A 49 -18.14 -2.60 -22.88
CA ALA A 49 -17.59 -2.80 -24.22
C ALA A 49 -16.04 -2.84 -24.27
N LYS A 50 -15.38 -2.33 -23.25
CA LYS A 50 -13.91 -2.35 -23.06
C LYS A 50 -13.43 -3.54 -22.22
N GLY A 51 -14.32 -4.49 -21.93
CA GLY A 51 -14.01 -5.71 -21.18
C GLY A 51 -14.19 -5.63 -19.67
N LEU A 52 -14.73 -4.53 -19.14
CA LEU A 52 -15.12 -4.45 -17.73
C LEU A 52 -16.39 -5.28 -17.49
N ARG A 53 -16.43 -6.05 -16.41
CA ARG A 53 -17.64 -6.76 -16.00
C ARG A 53 -18.28 -6.09 -14.78
N VAL A 54 -19.49 -5.59 -14.97
CA VAL A 54 -20.34 -5.04 -13.91
C VAL A 54 -21.62 -5.89 -13.87
N PRO A 55 -22.07 -6.38 -12.71
CA PRO A 55 -23.34 -7.10 -12.62
C PRO A 55 -24.48 -6.21 -13.08
N ASN A 56 -25.39 -6.73 -13.91
CA ASN A 56 -26.56 -5.96 -14.33
C ASN A 56 -27.53 -5.76 -13.16
N GLY A 57 -28.29 -4.67 -13.24
CA GLY A 57 -29.24 -4.27 -12.22
C GLY A 57 -30.02 -3.02 -12.60
N PHE A 58 -30.83 -2.57 -11.66
CA PHE A 58 -31.56 -1.32 -11.78
C PHE A 58 -31.51 -0.50 -10.50
N ALA A 59 -31.71 0.79 -10.63
CA ALA A 59 -31.85 1.74 -9.53
C ALA A 59 -33.34 2.07 -9.32
N VAL A 60 -33.83 1.90 -8.07
CA VAL A 60 -35.07 2.53 -7.61
C VAL A 60 -34.74 3.98 -7.30
N THR A 61 -35.38 4.92 -7.97
CA THR A 61 -34.95 6.33 -8.01
C THR A 61 -35.22 7.12 -6.74
N ALA A 62 -34.54 8.25 -6.56
CA ALA A 62 -34.84 9.21 -5.49
C ALA A 62 -36.27 9.81 -5.61
N GLU A 63 -36.85 9.80 -6.80
CA GLU A 63 -38.24 10.18 -7.00
C GLU A 63 -39.21 9.15 -6.38
N ALA A 64 -38.89 7.85 -6.48
CA ALA A 64 -39.65 6.83 -5.80
C ALA A 64 -39.62 7.05 -4.28
N TYR A 65 -38.46 7.38 -3.70
CA TYR A 65 -38.33 7.70 -2.28
C TYR A 65 -39.20 8.89 -1.89
N ARG A 66 -39.18 10.00 -2.65
CA ARG A 66 -40.06 11.15 -2.41
C ARG A 66 -41.55 10.76 -2.48
N ARG A 67 -41.91 9.99 -3.50
CA ARG A 67 -43.29 9.51 -3.70
C ARG A 67 -43.79 8.71 -2.49
N VAL A 68 -42.93 7.82 -1.92
CA VAL A 68 -43.25 7.05 -0.70
C VAL A 68 -43.59 7.99 0.46
N LEU A 69 -42.80 9.03 0.70
CA LEU A 69 -43.00 9.94 1.82
C LEU A 69 -44.16 10.91 1.61
N ASP A 70 -44.36 11.35 0.36
CA ASP A 70 -45.48 12.23 -0.01
C ASP A 70 -46.83 11.53 0.15
N ASP A 71 -46.98 10.32 -0.40
CA ASP A 71 -48.21 9.55 -0.27
C ASP A 71 -48.60 9.22 1.20
N ALA A 72 -47.59 8.96 2.01
CA ALA A 72 -47.77 8.69 3.41
C ALA A 72 -47.97 9.95 4.29
N GLY A 73 -47.74 11.14 3.73
CA GLY A 73 -47.76 12.39 4.49
C GLY A 73 -46.70 12.43 5.59
N ALA A 74 -45.56 11.74 5.40
CA ALA A 74 -44.59 11.44 6.44
C ALA A 74 -43.61 12.58 6.79
N TRP A 75 -43.56 13.65 6.00
CA TRP A 75 -42.53 14.70 6.14
C TRP A 75 -42.60 15.46 7.48
N ASP A 76 -43.82 15.81 7.97
CA ASP A 76 -43.95 16.56 9.21
C ASP A 76 -43.61 15.68 10.43
N ALA A 77 -43.91 14.39 10.36
CA ALA A 77 -43.56 13.44 11.41
C ALA A 77 -42.03 13.24 11.46
N LEU A 78 -41.35 13.20 10.29
CA LEU A 78 -39.89 13.12 10.21
C LEU A 78 -39.21 14.38 10.74
N LYS A 79 -39.73 15.58 10.42
CA LYS A 79 -39.22 16.84 10.95
C LYS A 79 -39.33 16.86 12.47
N ALA A 80 -40.50 16.51 13.00
CA ALA A 80 -40.74 16.45 14.46
C ALA A 80 -39.85 15.40 15.17
N ALA A 81 -39.49 14.29 14.49
CA ALA A 81 -38.62 13.29 15.07
C ALA A 81 -37.17 13.81 15.26
N LEU A 82 -36.70 14.71 14.41
CA LEU A 82 -35.35 15.27 14.47
C LEU A 82 -35.29 16.68 15.09
N GLU A 83 -36.43 17.30 15.42
CA GLU A 83 -36.48 18.63 16.02
C GLU A 83 -35.80 18.65 17.38
N GLY A 84 -34.82 19.57 17.55
CA GLY A 84 -34.05 19.69 18.81
C GLY A 84 -33.08 18.54 19.09
N LEU A 85 -32.65 17.78 18.03
CA LEU A 85 -31.65 16.73 18.15
C LEU A 85 -30.32 17.28 18.69
N ASN A 86 -29.79 16.67 19.74
CA ASN A 86 -28.42 16.87 20.19
C ASN A 86 -27.50 15.80 19.59
N PRO A 87 -26.64 16.13 18.60
CA PRO A 87 -25.79 15.13 17.95
C PRO A 87 -24.66 14.58 18.81
N ASP A 88 -24.34 15.23 19.93
CA ASP A 88 -23.30 14.81 20.88
C ASP A 88 -23.86 13.90 21.98
N ASP A 89 -25.19 13.80 22.11
CA ASP A 89 -25.88 12.86 22.97
C ASP A 89 -26.21 11.58 22.17
N VAL A 90 -25.42 10.52 22.39
CA VAL A 90 -25.52 9.23 21.66
C VAL A 90 -26.92 8.61 21.87
N ASP A 91 -27.51 8.72 23.07
CA ASP A 91 -28.79 8.12 23.36
C ASP A 91 -29.97 8.91 22.73
N ASP A 92 -29.86 10.24 22.68
CA ASP A 92 -30.86 11.09 21.99
C ASP A 92 -30.79 10.83 20.48
N LEU A 93 -29.57 10.78 19.91
CA LEU A 93 -29.37 10.49 18.51
C LEU A 93 -29.93 9.11 18.12
N ALA A 94 -29.61 8.04 18.87
CA ALA A 94 -30.09 6.69 18.64
C ALA A 94 -31.61 6.58 18.68
N ARG A 95 -32.24 7.17 19.70
CA ARG A 95 -33.71 7.17 19.89
C ARG A 95 -34.43 7.88 18.73
N ARG A 96 -33.96 9.09 18.35
CA ARG A 96 -34.57 9.87 17.26
C ARG A 96 -34.37 9.26 15.91
N ALA A 97 -33.16 8.72 15.66
CA ALA A 97 -32.83 7.99 14.46
C ALA A 97 -33.73 6.74 14.28
N ALA A 98 -33.92 5.94 15.34
CA ALA A 98 -34.83 4.80 15.32
C ALA A 98 -36.25 5.23 14.96
N ARG A 99 -36.77 6.31 15.59
CA ARG A 99 -38.09 6.83 15.27
C ARG A 99 -38.23 7.29 13.83
N ALA A 100 -37.20 7.96 13.31
CA ALA A 100 -37.22 8.40 11.90
C ALA A 100 -37.19 7.19 10.93
N ARG A 101 -36.41 6.14 11.22
CA ARG A 101 -36.41 4.90 10.43
C ARG A 101 -37.78 4.22 10.46
N ASP A 102 -38.44 4.14 11.62
CA ASP A 102 -39.77 3.54 11.73
C ASP A 102 -40.81 4.28 10.92
N ILE A 103 -40.74 5.65 10.86
CA ILE A 103 -41.62 6.48 10.05
C ILE A 103 -41.40 6.15 8.54
N VAL A 104 -40.16 6.13 8.07
CA VAL A 104 -39.85 5.86 6.65
C VAL A 104 -40.24 4.44 6.27
N TYR A 105 -39.89 3.46 7.09
CA TYR A 105 -40.24 2.06 6.84
C TYR A 105 -41.77 1.84 6.87
N GLY A 106 -42.47 2.48 7.80
CA GLY A 106 -43.91 2.39 7.96
C GLY A 106 -44.71 3.08 6.84
N ALA A 107 -44.09 3.98 6.08
CA ALA A 107 -44.74 4.65 4.94
C ALA A 107 -45.19 3.68 3.85
N GLY A 108 -44.57 2.49 3.75
CA GLY A 108 -44.87 1.48 2.72
C GLY A 108 -44.41 1.88 1.32
N LEU A 109 -44.72 1.09 0.32
CA LEU A 109 -44.45 1.42 -1.08
C LEU A 109 -45.79 1.68 -1.80
N PRO A 110 -45.92 2.81 -2.54
CA PRO A 110 -47.06 3.03 -3.42
C PRO A 110 -47.15 1.94 -4.51
N VAL A 111 -48.38 1.63 -4.95
CA VAL A 111 -48.66 0.54 -5.90
C VAL A 111 -47.83 0.66 -7.17
N GLU A 112 -47.67 1.87 -7.68
CA GLU A 112 -46.90 2.14 -8.90
C GLU A 112 -45.41 1.86 -8.72
N VAL A 113 -44.84 2.25 -7.56
CA VAL A 113 -43.43 2.00 -7.22
C VAL A 113 -43.19 0.50 -7.07
N GLU A 114 -44.11 -0.20 -6.39
CA GLU A 114 -44.06 -1.65 -6.21
C GLU A 114 -44.13 -2.38 -7.55
N ALA A 115 -45.01 -1.94 -8.45
CA ALA A 115 -45.18 -2.53 -9.80
C ALA A 115 -43.89 -2.38 -10.63
N ASP A 116 -43.27 -1.18 -10.61
CA ASP A 116 -42.03 -0.91 -11.34
C ASP A 116 -40.87 -1.79 -10.81
N ILE A 117 -40.74 -1.93 -9.48
CA ILE A 117 -39.72 -2.80 -8.87
C ILE A 117 -39.93 -4.26 -9.27
N ARG A 118 -41.18 -4.76 -9.24
CA ARG A 118 -41.52 -6.13 -9.68
C ARG A 118 -41.21 -6.37 -11.16
N ALA A 119 -41.50 -5.40 -12.01
CA ALA A 119 -41.19 -5.47 -13.43
C ALA A 119 -39.67 -5.46 -13.69
N GLY A 120 -38.92 -4.63 -12.97
CA GLY A 120 -37.46 -4.63 -13.03
C GLY A 120 -36.85 -5.96 -12.58
N LEU A 121 -37.36 -6.53 -11.47
CA LEU A 121 -36.90 -7.82 -10.98
C LEU A 121 -37.25 -8.97 -11.94
N ALA A 122 -38.43 -8.95 -12.55
CA ALA A 122 -38.83 -9.95 -13.54
C ALA A 122 -37.85 -9.94 -14.74
N ARG A 123 -37.48 -8.77 -15.26
CA ARG A 123 -36.49 -8.64 -16.35
C ARG A 123 -35.12 -9.19 -15.96
N LEU A 124 -34.64 -8.97 -14.72
CA LEU A 124 -33.39 -9.58 -14.25
C LEU A 124 -33.53 -11.10 -14.09
N THR A 125 -34.70 -11.59 -13.66
CA THR A 125 -34.97 -13.02 -13.55
C THR A 125 -34.99 -13.70 -14.95
N ASP A 126 -35.50 -13.01 -15.96
CA ASP A 126 -35.46 -13.49 -17.35
C ASP A 126 -34.03 -13.57 -17.89
N GLU A 127 -33.14 -12.66 -17.45
CA GLU A 127 -31.72 -12.62 -17.85
C GLU A 127 -30.87 -13.67 -17.12
N TYR A 128 -31.07 -13.85 -15.81
CA TYR A 128 -30.20 -14.67 -14.95
C TYR A 128 -30.81 -15.99 -14.45
N GLY A 129 -32.10 -16.22 -14.74
CA GLY A 129 -32.80 -17.43 -14.35
C GLY A 129 -33.59 -17.29 -13.03
N PRO A 130 -34.44 -18.32 -12.73
CA PRO A 130 -35.40 -18.30 -11.62
C PRO A 130 -34.76 -18.30 -10.22
N ASP A 131 -33.55 -18.81 -10.10
CA ASP A 131 -32.81 -18.88 -8.83
C ASP A 131 -32.03 -17.60 -8.55
N LEU A 132 -32.34 -16.49 -9.23
CA LEU A 132 -31.68 -15.20 -9.07
C LEU A 132 -31.73 -14.75 -7.60
N SER A 133 -30.55 -14.52 -7.02
CA SER A 133 -30.40 -13.70 -5.84
C SER A 133 -29.82 -12.32 -6.20
N VAL A 134 -30.22 -11.29 -5.44
CA VAL A 134 -29.81 -9.91 -5.67
C VAL A 134 -29.16 -9.31 -4.43
N ALA A 135 -28.28 -8.35 -4.66
CA ALA A 135 -27.88 -7.40 -3.65
C ALA A 135 -28.76 -6.15 -3.74
N VAL A 136 -29.29 -5.71 -2.59
CA VAL A 136 -30.11 -4.49 -2.48
C VAL A 136 -29.32 -3.49 -1.65
N ARG A 137 -28.91 -2.36 -2.28
CA ARG A 137 -27.93 -1.42 -1.71
C ARG A 137 -28.47 0.01 -1.80
N SER A 138 -28.36 0.77 -0.72
CA SER A 138 -28.69 2.21 -0.73
C SER A 138 -27.66 3.02 -1.50
N SER A 139 -28.13 4.12 -2.11
CA SER A 139 -27.32 5.09 -2.86
C SER A 139 -27.92 6.48 -2.65
N ALA A 140 -27.35 7.26 -1.72
CA ALA A 140 -27.88 8.59 -1.42
C ALA A 140 -27.43 9.64 -2.45
N THR A 141 -28.25 10.66 -2.70
CA THR A 141 -27.98 11.75 -3.65
C THR A 141 -26.86 12.69 -3.22
N ALA A 142 -26.43 12.63 -1.94
CA ALA A 142 -25.30 13.36 -1.41
C ALA A 142 -24.09 12.43 -1.13
N GLU A 143 -24.14 11.16 -1.57
CA GLU A 143 -23.12 10.17 -1.37
C GLU A 143 -22.09 10.21 -2.52
N ASP A 144 -20.81 9.91 -2.16
CA ASP A 144 -19.67 9.85 -3.09
C ASP A 144 -19.43 11.16 -3.89
N LEU A 145 -19.70 12.29 -3.23
CA LEU A 145 -19.35 13.59 -3.80
C LEU A 145 -17.83 13.82 -3.72
N PRO A 146 -17.23 14.60 -4.66
CA PRO A 146 -15.79 14.88 -4.65
C PRO A 146 -15.26 15.50 -3.34
N SER A 147 -16.16 16.08 -2.52
CA SER A 147 -15.83 16.75 -1.26
C SER A 147 -16.18 15.95 -0.02
N ALA A 148 -16.92 14.85 -0.12
CA ALA A 148 -17.45 14.14 1.02
C ALA A 148 -17.70 12.65 0.72
N SER A 149 -17.04 11.75 1.47
CA SER A 149 -17.21 10.30 1.36
C SER A 149 -18.19 9.80 2.41
N PHE A 150 -19.21 9.04 1.99
CA PHE A 150 -20.23 8.42 2.84
C PHE A 150 -19.94 6.95 3.17
N ALA A 151 -18.67 6.53 3.19
CA ALA A 151 -18.32 5.12 3.39
C ALA A 151 -19.01 4.50 4.61
N GLY A 152 -19.72 3.40 4.40
CA GLY A 152 -20.34 2.61 5.48
C GLY A 152 -21.52 3.24 6.22
N GLN A 153 -22.14 4.31 5.70
CA GLN A 153 -23.21 5.04 6.39
C GLN A 153 -24.61 4.40 6.22
N HIS A 154 -24.81 3.60 5.18
CA HIS A 154 -26.11 3.06 4.79
C HIS A 154 -26.09 1.53 4.71
N ASP A 155 -27.29 0.93 4.70
CA ASP A 155 -27.45 -0.52 4.76
C ASP A 155 -27.36 -1.18 3.38
N THR A 156 -26.86 -2.43 3.37
CA THR A 156 -26.81 -3.31 2.21
C THR A 156 -27.38 -4.67 2.61
N TYR A 157 -28.26 -5.21 1.77
CA TYR A 157 -28.89 -6.53 1.96
C TYR A 157 -28.39 -7.47 0.87
N LEU A 158 -27.67 -8.50 1.27
CA LEU A 158 -27.07 -9.49 0.39
C LEU A 158 -27.93 -10.75 0.32
N ASN A 159 -27.85 -11.49 -0.80
CA ASN A 159 -28.55 -12.75 -1.01
C ASN A 159 -30.08 -12.62 -0.82
N VAL A 160 -30.67 -11.56 -1.34
CA VAL A 160 -32.11 -11.34 -1.30
C VAL A 160 -32.78 -12.10 -2.45
N GLN A 161 -33.82 -12.90 -2.18
CA GLN A 161 -34.49 -13.73 -3.17
C GLN A 161 -36.00 -13.48 -3.18
N GLY A 162 -36.56 -13.39 -4.35
CA GLY A 162 -37.99 -13.26 -4.58
C GLY A 162 -38.53 -11.83 -4.36
N PRO A 163 -39.71 -11.52 -5.00
CA PRO A 163 -40.24 -10.17 -5.03
C PRO A 163 -40.58 -9.57 -3.66
N ALA A 164 -41.12 -10.37 -2.74
CA ALA A 164 -41.52 -9.85 -1.42
C ALA A 164 -40.31 -9.43 -0.59
N ALA A 165 -39.23 -10.24 -0.60
CA ALA A 165 -38.02 -9.92 0.14
C ALA A 165 -37.28 -8.71 -0.49
N VAL A 166 -37.28 -8.57 -1.81
CA VAL A 166 -36.71 -7.39 -2.50
C VAL A 166 -37.45 -6.11 -2.11
N LEU A 167 -38.77 -6.10 -2.12
CA LEU A 167 -39.59 -4.94 -1.72
C LEU A 167 -39.33 -4.56 -0.26
N ASP A 168 -39.21 -5.55 0.64
CA ASP A 168 -38.89 -5.31 2.04
C ASP A 168 -37.49 -4.72 2.20
N ALA A 169 -36.48 -5.29 1.53
CA ALA A 169 -35.12 -4.76 1.52
C ALA A 169 -35.04 -3.32 0.98
N VAL A 170 -35.80 -2.97 -0.06
CA VAL A 170 -35.89 -1.59 -0.57
C VAL A 170 -36.45 -0.63 0.49
N ARG A 171 -37.50 -1.04 1.22
CA ARG A 171 -38.04 -0.22 2.33
C ARG A 171 -36.99 0.00 3.42
N HIS A 172 -36.28 -1.04 3.81
CA HIS A 172 -35.19 -0.91 4.77
C HIS A 172 -34.05 -0.01 4.26
N CYS A 173 -33.66 -0.14 3.00
CA CYS A 173 -32.66 0.77 2.39
C CYS A 173 -33.12 2.22 2.41
N PHE A 174 -34.40 2.50 2.13
CA PHE A 174 -34.95 3.85 2.25
C PHE A 174 -34.86 4.37 3.71
N ALA A 175 -35.21 3.54 4.67
CA ALA A 175 -35.12 3.89 6.09
C ALA A 175 -33.67 4.13 6.55
N SER A 176 -32.68 3.48 5.94
CA SER A 176 -31.27 3.59 6.33
C SER A 176 -30.68 5.00 6.13
N LEU A 177 -31.35 5.88 5.41
CA LEU A 177 -31.00 7.31 5.36
C LEU A 177 -31.02 7.98 6.75
N PHE A 178 -31.76 7.43 7.69
CA PHE A 178 -31.86 7.90 9.06
C PHE A 178 -31.20 6.97 10.08
N THR A 179 -30.11 6.29 9.71
CA THR A 179 -29.23 5.68 10.70
C THR A 179 -28.53 6.78 11.51
N ASP A 180 -28.13 6.47 12.74
CA ASP A 180 -27.43 7.39 13.66
C ASP A 180 -26.21 8.01 12.97
N ARG A 181 -25.42 7.17 12.34
CA ARG A 181 -24.23 7.54 11.55
C ARG A 181 -24.54 8.44 10.36
N ALA A 182 -25.62 8.17 9.60
CA ALA A 182 -26.01 8.98 8.47
C ALA A 182 -26.55 10.36 8.87
N ILE A 183 -27.25 10.44 9.99
CA ILE A 183 -27.72 11.70 10.57
C ILE A 183 -26.51 12.52 11.04
N ARG A 184 -25.62 11.92 11.83
CA ARG A 184 -24.39 12.57 12.32
C ARG A 184 -23.53 13.10 11.17
N TYR A 185 -23.30 12.27 10.16
CA TYR A 185 -22.52 12.66 8.99
C TYR A 185 -23.09 13.90 8.27
N ARG A 186 -24.43 13.95 8.07
CA ARG A 186 -25.05 15.12 7.44
C ARG A 186 -24.86 16.37 8.28
N ILE A 187 -24.99 16.28 9.62
CA ILE A 187 -24.74 17.41 10.51
C ILE A 187 -23.29 17.90 10.40
N ASP A 188 -22.33 17.00 10.49
CA ASP A 188 -20.90 17.32 10.44
C ASP A 188 -20.48 17.97 9.12
N ASN A 189 -21.16 17.64 8.02
CA ASN A 189 -20.88 18.20 6.70
C ASN A 189 -21.85 19.33 6.27
N GLY A 190 -22.76 19.75 7.16
CA GLY A 190 -23.69 20.85 6.90
C GLY A 190 -24.80 20.54 5.90
N PHE A 191 -25.12 19.25 5.68
CA PHE A 191 -26.21 18.85 4.78
C PHE A 191 -27.56 18.92 5.49
N ASP A 192 -28.56 19.50 4.82
CA ASP A 192 -29.95 19.49 5.26
C ASP A 192 -30.52 18.05 5.12
N HIS A 193 -31.02 17.50 6.23
CA HIS A 193 -31.58 16.14 6.28
C HIS A 193 -32.72 15.90 5.25
N PHE A 194 -33.47 16.93 4.91
CA PHE A 194 -34.64 16.86 4.05
C PHE A 194 -34.37 17.22 2.59
N LYS A 195 -33.12 17.54 2.26
CA LYS A 195 -32.64 17.76 0.88
C LYS A 195 -31.78 16.63 0.33
N VAL A 196 -31.46 15.64 1.14
CA VAL A 196 -30.77 14.41 0.75
C VAL A 196 -31.80 13.31 0.61
N PHE A 197 -31.81 12.65 -0.54
CA PHE A 197 -32.74 11.58 -0.88
C PHE A 197 -31.99 10.26 -1.07
N ASN A 198 -32.69 9.15 -0.90
CA ASN A 198 -32.11 7.83 -1.10
C ASN A 198 -32.64 7.19 -2.39
N SER A 199 -31.77 6.55 -3.10
CA SER A 199 -32.04 5.62 -4.18
C SER A 199 -31.57 4.24 -3.77
N VAL A 200 -32.02 3.18 -4.44
CA VAL A 200 -31.67 1.81 -4.08
C VAL A 200 -31.27 1.01 -5.31
N ALA A 201 -30.07 0.45 -5.32
CA ALA A 201 -29.66 -0.52 -6.31
C ALA A 201 -30.28 -1.88 -6.03
N VAL A 202 -30.81 -2.53 -7.05
CA VAL A 202 -31.14 -3.96 -7.07
C VAL A 202 -30.33 -4.58 -8.20
N MET A 203 -29.33 -5.39 -7.86
CA MET A 203 -28.37 -5.91 -8.85
C MET A 203 -28.10 -7.40 -8.64
N LYS A 204 -27.73 -8.13 -9.71
CA LYS A 204 -27.32 -9.54 -9.60
C LYS A 204 -26.30 -9.72 -8.49
N MET A 205 -26.53 -10.63 -7.58
CA MET A 205 -25.57 -11.01 -6.56
C MET A 205 -24.44 -11.83 -7.18
N VAL A 206 -23.20 -11.38 -7.05
CA VAL A 206 -22.01 -12.13 -7.43
C VAL A 206 -21.74 -13.20 -6.38
N ARG A 207 -21.60 -14.46 -6.79
CA ARG A 207 -21.44 -15.61 -5.89
C ARG A 207 -20.02 -15.72 -5.32
N SER A 208 -19.53 -14.63 -4.74
CA SER A 208 -18.22 -14.63 -4.08
C SER A 208 -18.20 -15.43 -2.77
N ASP A 209 -19.37 -15.77 -2.22
CA ASP A 209 -19.49 -16.73 -1.12
C ASP A 209 -18.85 -18.10 -1.44
N LEU A 210 -18.73 -18.43 -2.74
CA LEU A 210 -18.09 -19.65 -3.26
C LEU A 210 -16.64 -19.41 -3.75
N ALA A 211 -16.18 -18.15 -3.76
CA ALA A 211 -14.88 -17.76 -4.28
C ALA A 211 -14.21 -16.69 -3.39
N ALA A 212 -13.98 -15.49 -3.93
CA ALA A 212 -13.27 -14.41 -3.24
C ALA A 212 -13.83 -13.03 -3.61
N SER A 213 -13.52 -12.04 -2.78
CA SER A 213 -13.86 -10.64 -3.01
C SER A 213 -12.88 -9.72 -2.28
N GLY A 214 -12.90 -8.45 -2.58
CA GLY A 214 -12.02 -7.50 -1.94
C GLY A 214 -12.15 -6.07 -2.45
N VAL A 215 -11.11 -5.28 -2.21
CA VAL A 215 -11.04 -3.86 -2.56
C VAL A 215 -9.77 -3.57 -3.36
N ILE A 216 -9.86 -2.62 -4.27
CA ILE A 216 -8.74 -2.14 -5.09
C ILE A 216 -8.64 -0.62 -4.92
N PHE A 217 -7.41 -0.16 -4.71
CA PHE A 217 -7.07 1.25 -4.83
C PHE A 217 -6.12 1.46 -6.00
N THR A 218 -6.40 2.47 -6.82
CA THR A 218 -5.49 2.82 -7.92
C THR A 218 -4.37 3.77 -7.49
N ILE A 219 -4.03 3.73 -6.22
CA ILE A 219 -2.99 4.50 -5.55
C ILE A 219 -2.54 3.71 -4.31
N ASP A 220 -1.29 3.85 -3.88
CA ASP A 220 -0.91 3.36 -2.56
C ASP A 220 -1.54 4.25 -1.47
N THR A 221 -2.36 3.66 -0.62
CA THR A 221 -3.16 4.39 0.38
C THR A 221 -2.35 4.97 1.53
N GLU A 222 -1.13 4.45 1.76
CA GLU A 222 -0.23 4.93 2.82
C GLU A 222 0.59 6.13 2.37
N THR A 223 1.32 5.95 1.27
CA THR A 223 2.28 6.94 0.78
C THR A 223 1.68 7.90 -0.25
N GLY A 224 0.54 7.52 -0.83
CA GLY A 224 -0.04 8.22 -1.96
C GLY A 224 0.75 8.00 -3.27
N PHE A 225 1.56 6.94 -3.36
CA PHE A 225 2.29 6.62 -4.59
C PHE A 225 1.30 6.22 -5.69
N GLU A 226 1.36 6.92 -6.83
CA GLU A 226 0.30 6.89 -7.84
C GLU A 226 0.45 5.77 -8.87
N ASP A 227 1.65 5.25 -9.07
CA ASP A 227 1.95 4.32 -10.16
C ASP A 227 1.74 2.84 -9.79
N VAL A 228 0.96 2.58 -8.74
CA VAL A 228 0.54 1.22 -8.35
C VAL A 228 -0.98 1.07 -8.33
N VAL A 229 -1.42 -0.16 -8.53
CA VAL A 229 -2.73 -0.65 -8.16
C VAL A 229 -2.54 -1.55 -6.94
N PHE A 230 -3.17 -1.21 -5.83
CA PHE A 230 -3.17 -1.98 -4.59
C PHE A 230 -4.47 -2.77 -4.50
N ILE A 231 -4.37 -4.09 -4.47
CA ILE A 231 -5.49 -5.02 -4.46
C ILE A 231 -5.47 -5.79 -3.15
N THR A 232 -6.60 -5.84 -2.46
CA THR A 232 -6.79 -6.73 -1.32
C THR A 232 -7.89 -7.74 -1.62
N GLY A 233 -7.80 -8.93 -1.02
CA GLY A 233 -8.80 -9.96 -1.22
C GLY A 233 -8.85 -11.02 -0.12
N ALA A 234 -10.05 -11.56 0.11
CA ALA A 234 -10.27 -12.68 1.01
C ALA A 234 -11.37 -13.61 0.45
N TYR A 235 -11.43 -14.82 0.96
CA TYR A 235 -12.50 -15.74 0.60
C TYR A 235 -13.85 -15.27 1.13
N GLY A 236 -14.91 -15.52 0.36
CA GLY A 236 -16.28 -15.21 0.71
C GLY A 236 -16.74 -13.80 0.28
N LEU A 237 -17.83 -13.34 0.87
CA LEU A 237 -18.44 -12.03 0.59
C LEU A 237 -17.57 -10.88 1.10
N GLY A 238 -17.54 -9.78 0.35
CA GLY A 238 -16.64 -8.62 0.56
C GLY A 238 -16.87 -7.82 1.84
N GLU A 239 -18.00 -8.01 2.50
CA GLU A 239 -18.36 -7.29 3.73
C GLU A 239 -17.29 -7.44 4.83
N ASN A 240 -16.72 -8.64 5.00
CA ASN A 240 -15.64 -8.88 5.97
C ASN A 240 -14.36 -8.09 5.66
N VAL A 241 -14.03 -7.86 4.38
CA VAL A 241 -12.86 -7.07 3.97
C VAL A 241 -13.12 -5.59 4.25
N VAL A 242 -14.28 -5.10 3.82
CA VAL A 242 -14.67 -3.68 4.00
C VAL A 242 -14.81 -3.32 5.47
N GLN A 243 -15.37 -4.20 6.30
CA GLN A 243 -15.50 -3.98 7.75
C GLN A 243 -14.22 -4.26 8.54
N GLY A 244 -13.17 -4.81 7.91
CA GLY A 244 -11.93 -5.18 8.61
C GLY A 244 -12.06 -6.38 9.55
N ALA A 245 -13.08 -7.21 9.35
CA ALA A 245 -13.27 -8.42 10.14
C ALA A 245 -12.30 -9.55 9.75
N VAL A 246 -11.57 -9.40 8.65
CA VAL A 246 -10.59 -10.35 8.13
C VAL A 246 -9.33 -9.62 7.68
N ASP A 247 -8.16 -10.26 7.89
CA ASP A 247 -6.88 -9.81 7.36
C ASP A 247 -6.71 -10.42 5.96
N PRO A 248 -6.80 -9.62 4.87
CA PRO A 248 -6.82 -10.12 3.51
C PRO A 248 -5.43 -10.41 2.94
N ASP A 249 -5.39 -11.09 1.78
CA ASP A 249 -4.23 -11.08 0.90
C ASP A 249 -4.05 -9.70 0.28
N GLU A 250 -2.79 -9.34 -0.04
CA GLU A 250 -2.44 -8.07 -0.65
C GLU A 250 -1.60 -8.29 -1.92
N PHE A 251 -1.86 -7.49 -2.96
CA PHE A 251 -1.13 -7.52 -4.23
C PHE A 251 -0.85 -6.08 -4.67
N TYR A 252 0.39 -5.83 -5.11
CA TYR A 252 0.80 -4.57 -5.70
C TYR A 252 1.12 -4.78 -7.18
N VAL A 253 0.46 -4.06 -8.07
CA VAL A 253 0.70 -4.09 -9.52
C VAL A 253 1.20 -2.74 -9.99
N PHE A 254 2.34 -2.72 -10.67
CA PHE A 254 2.97 -1.48 -11.14
C PHE A 254 2.40 -1.07 -12.50
N LYS A 255 1.70 0.06 -12.54
CA LYS A 255 0.98 0.54 -13.73
C LYS A 255 1.86 0.76 -14.97
N PRO A 256 3.05 1.41 -14.88
CA PRO A 256 3.85 1.67 -16.07
C PRO A 256 4.28 0.40 -16.82
N THR A 257 4.77 -0.61 -16.11
CA THR A 257 5.21 -1.85 -16.75
C THR A 257 4.05 -2.76 -17.11
N TYR A 258 2.92 -2.71 -16.37
CA TYR A 258 1.67 -3.35 -16.78
C TYR A 258 1.21 -2.83 -18.16
N LYS A 259 1.16 -1.51 -18.35
CA LYS A 259 0.80 -0.88 -19.63
C LYS A 259 1.78 -1.25 -20.76
N ALA A 260 3.02 -1.57 -20.42
CA ALA A 260 4.02 -2.08 -21.36
C ALA A 260 3.92 -3.60 -21.62
N GLY A 261 2.86 -4.26 -21.13
CA GLY A 261 2.61 -5.70 -21.35
C GLY A 261 3.51 -6.64 -20.52
N LYS A 262 4.07 -6.15 -19.40
CA LYS A 262 4.90 -6.96 -18.51
C LYS A 262 4.08 -7.60 -17.39
N ARG A 263 4.63 -8.66 -16.77
CA ARG A 263 4.06 -9.29 -15.58
C ARG A 263 4.34 -8.42 -14.34
N ALA A 264 3.60 -7.35 -14.20
CA ALA A 264 3.87 -6.22 -13.31
C ALA A 264 3.43 -6.43 -11.84
N VAL A 265 3.26 -7.66 -11.35
CA VAL A 265 3.01 -7.95 -9.93
C VAL A 265 4.32 -7.76 -9.17
N LEU A 266 4.42 -6.63 -8.42
CA LEU A 266 5.63 -6.27 -7.68
C LEU A 266 5.79 -7.08 -6.40
N LYS A 267 4.70 -7.23 -5.63
CA LYS A 267 4.72 -7.79 -4.29
C LYS A 267 3.39 -8.47 -4.00
N ARG A 268 3.46 -9.56 -3.24
CA ARG A 268 2.30 -10.25 -2.69
C ARG A 268 2.49 -10.50 -1.20
N SER A 269 1.41 -10.37 -0.42
CA SER A 269 1.40 -10.69 1.00
C SER A 269 0.23 -11.64 1.29
N LEU A 270 0.53 -12.79 1.87
CA LEU A 270 -0.48 -13.78 2.23
C LEU A 270 -1.11 -13.38 3.58
N GLY A 271 -2.40 -13.08 3.55
CA GLY A 271 -3.16 -12.77 4.76
C GLY A 271 -3.59 -14.04 5.54
N PRO A 272 -3.81 -13.94 6.85
CA PRO A 272 -4.29 -15.06 7.67
C PRO A 272 -5.68 -15.56 7.27
N LYS A 273 -6.57 -14.70 6.78
CA LYS A 273 -7.93 -14.99 6.31
C LYS A 273 -8.70 -15.96 7.20
N LYS A 274 -8.71 -15.71 8.52
CA LYS A 274 -9.23 -16.62 9.56
C LYS A 274 -10.70 -16.99 9.39
N ILE A 275 -11.52 -16.06 8.84
CA ILE A 275 -12.95 -16.24 8.61
C ILE A 275 -13.33 -15.87 7.18
N LYS A 276 -14.43 -16.44 6.71
CA LYS A 276 -15.10 -16.06 5.46
C LYS A 276 -16.61 -15.95 5.65
N MET A 277 -17.25 -15.04 4.94
CA MET A 277 -18.70 -14.87 4.97
C MET A 277 -19.33 -15.61 3.80
N ILE A 278 -20.33 -16.43 4.10
CA ILE A 278 -21.08 -17.21 3.12
C ILE A 278 -22.58 -16.98 3.24
N PHE A 279 -23.33 -17.41 2.25
CA PHE A 279 -24.79 -17.43 2.34
C PHE A 279 -25.27 -18.33 3.48
N SER A 280 -26.36 -17.91 4.14
CA SER A 280 -27.03 -18.66 5.19
C SER A 280 -28.33 -19.25 4.64
N SER A 281 -28.53 -20.55 4.82
CA SER A 281 -29.81 -21.23 4.54
C SER A 281 -30.69 -21.37 5.78
N ARG A 282 -30.25 -20.86 6.95
CA ARG A 282 -30.94 -21.06 8.24
C ARG A 282 -31.13 -19.71 8.98
N GLY A 283 -32.32 -19.53 9.56
CA GLY A 283 -32.63 -18.35 10.37
C GLY A 283 -33.09 -17.12 9.53
N ARG A 284 -33.14 -15.95 10.18
CA ARG A 284 -33.50 -14.67 9.53
C ARG A 284 -32.34 -14.03 8.78
N ALA A 285 -31.10 -14.37 9.14
CA ALA A 285 -29.91 -13.82 8.50
C ALA A 285 -29.66 -14.49 7.14
N THR A 286 -29.42 -13.69 6.10
CA THR A 286 -29.12 -14.13 4.74
C THR A 286 -27.66 -14.54 4.55
N THR A 287 -26.77 -14.12 5.45
CA THR A 287 -25.33 -14.41 5.45
C THR A 287 -24.85 -14.83 6.84
N ARG A 288 -23.70 -15.49 6.90
CA ARG A 288 -23.03 -15.86 8.16
C ARG A 288 -21.52 -16.00 7.99
N ASN A 289 -20.77 -15.73 9.05
CA ASN A 289 -19.34 -16.01 9.11
C ASN A 289 -19.08 -17.47 9.51
N ILE A 290 -18.09 -18.09 8.83
CA ILE A 290 -17.56 -19.41 9.17
C ILE A 290 -16.01 -19.34 9.18
N PRO A 291 -15.33 -20.24 9.93
CA PRO A 291 -13.88 -20.38 9.84
C PRO A 291 -13.45 -20.74 8.42
N THR A 292 -12.37 -20.13 7.95
CA THR A 292 -11.75 -20.51 6.67
C THR A 292 -10.88 -21.75 6.86
N ASP A 293 -10.98 -22.70 5.93
CA ASP A 293 -10.21 -23.94 5.96
C ASP A 293 -8.70 -23.65 5.95
N ARG A 294 -7.91 -24.43 6.66
CA ARG A 294 -6.45 -24.27 6.71
C ARG A 294 -5.82 -24.29 5.32
N LYS A 295 -6.25 -25.19 4.43
CA LYS A 295 -5.76 -25.28 3.05
C LYS A 295 -6.05 -24.04 2.21
N GLU A 296 -7.16 -23.36 2.46
CA GLU A 296 -7.51 -22.08 1.82
C GLU A 296 -6.66 -20.95 2.41
N ARG A 297 -6.50 -20.91 3.73
CA ARG A 297 -5.69 -19.88 4.41
C ARG A 297 -4.21 -19.88 4.00
N GLU A 298 -3.69 -21.04 3.65
CA GLU A 298 -2.32 -21.27 3.18
C GLU A 298 -2.13 -20.98 1.68
N LYS A 299 -3.13 -20.39 1.00
CA LYS A 299 -3.08 -20.02 -0.42
C LYS A 299 -3.60 -18.60 -0.61
N PHE A 300 -3.11 -17.93 -1.64
CA PHE A 300 -3.72 -16.69 -2.10
C PHE A 300 -5.14 -16.95 -2.61
N CYS A 301 -6.06 -16.04 -2.32
CA CYS A 301 -7.46 -16.15 -2.73
C CYS A 301 -7.68 -15.92 -4.23
N ILE A 302 -6.72 -15.26 -4.89
CA ILE A 302 -6.65 -15.08 -6.35
C ILE A 302 -5.24 -15.38 -6.87
N THR A 303 -5.15 -15.66 -8.16
CA THR A 303 -3.89 -15.86 -8.87
C THR A 303 -3.28 -14.54 -9.35
N ASP A 304 -1.99 -14.55 -9.72
CA ASP A 304 -1.34 -13.38 -10.34
C ASP A 304 -2.04 -12.95 -11.65
N ALA A 305 -2.54 -13.89 -12.43
CA ALA A 305 -3.29 -13.57 -13.65
C ALA A 305 -4.59 -12.83 -13.34
N GLU A 306 -5.30 -13.24 -12.29
CA GLU A 306 -6.50 -12.54 -11.83
C GLU A 306 -6.18 -11.17 -11.22
N ALA A 307 -5.09 -11.06 -10.46
CA ALA A 307 -4.62 -9.77 -9.94
C ALA A 307 -4.27 -8.79 -11.09
N LEU A 308 -3.60 -9.27 -12.14
CA LEU A 308 -3.32 -8.47 -13.34
C LEU A 308 -4.60 -8.09 -14.11
N ALA A 309 -5.57 -8.99 -14.20
CA ALA A 309 -6.86 -8.69 -14.81
C ALA A 309 -7.63 -7.61 -14.03
N LEU A 310 -7.69 -7.73 -12.70
CA LEU A 310 -8.28 -6.70 -11.81
C LEU A 310 -7.54 -5.36 -11.93
N ALA A 311 -6.21 -5.38 -11.98
CA ALA A 311 -5.41 -4.16 -12.17
C ALA A 311 -5.74 -3.48 -13.51
N GLY A 312 -5.91 -4.26 -14.59
CA GLY A 312 -6.31 -3.73 -15.89
C GLY A 312 -7.68 -3.06 -15.88
N GLN A 313 -8.66 -3.69 -15.21
CA GLN A 313 -9.99 -3.11 -15.01
C GLN A 313 -9.91 -1.82 -14.18
N ALA A 314 -9.15 -1.83 -13.10
CA ALA A 314 -8.98 -0.65 -12.23
C ALA A 314 -8.29 0.53 -12.95
N ILE A 315 -7.27 0.25 -13.76
CA ILE A 315 -6.60 1.27 -14.59
C ILE A 315 -7.60 1.86 -15.61
N ALA A 316 -8.41 1.04 -16.26
CA ALA A 316 -9.41 1.50 -17.22
C ALA A 316 -10.48 2.40 -16.56
N ILE A 317 -10.89 2.06 -15.34
CA ILE A 317 -11.80 2.89 -14.52
C ILE A 317 -11.13 4.22 -14.18
N GLU A 318 -9.90 4.20 -13.62
CA GLU A 318 -9.15 5.43 -13.27
C GLU A 318 -8.99 6.35 -14.49
N GLU A 319 -8.62 5.81 -15.64
CA GLU A 319 -8.45 6.58 -16.89
C GLU A 319 -9.76 7.21 -17.36
N HIS A 320 -10.87 6.47 -17.30
CA HIS A 320 -12.19 6.95 -17.68
C HIS A 320 -12.64 8.13 -16.80
N TYR A 321 -12.60 7.95 -15.48
CA TYR A 321 -13.02 9.01 -14.54
C TYR A 321 -12.07 10.21 -14.55
N SER A 322 -10.77 9.98 -14.76
CA SER A 322 -9.78 11.05 -14.91
C SER A 322 -10.03 11.89 -16.17
N ALA A 323 -10.34 11.24 -17.28
CA ALA A 323 -10.66 11.92 -18.54
C ALA A 323 -11.93 12.78 -18.40
N LYS A 324 -12.98 12.26 -17.76
CA LYS A 324 -14.21 13.03 -17.48
C LYS A 324 -14.00 14.22 -16.56
N ALA A 325 -13.14 14.04 -15.55
CA ALA A 325 -12.86 15.10 -14.59
C ALA A 325 -11.85 16.16 -15.10
N GLY A 326 -11.16 15.90 -16.21
CA GLY A 326 -10.06 16.75 -16.72
C GLY A 326 -8.84 16.78 -15.79
N ALA A 327 -8.77 15.90 -14.80
CA ALA A 327 -7.70 15.78 -13.84
C ALA A 327 -7.62 14.33 -13.34
N ARG A 328 -6.42 13.91 -12.90
CA ARG A 328 -6.23 12.56 -12.34
C ARG A 328 -7.17 12.31 -11.16
N ARG A 329 -7.83 11.15 -11.20
CA ARG A 329 -8.80 10.68 -10.20
C ARG A 329 -8.46 9.25 -9.78
N PRO A 330 -7.63 9.06 -8.75
CA PRO A 330 -7.47 7.74 -8.14
C PRO A 330 -8.81 7.19 -7.66
N MET A 331 -8.97 5.88 -7.73
CA MET A 331 -10.23 5.20 -7.48
C MET A 331 -10.12 4.21 -6.34
N ASP A 332 -11.22 4.09 -5.59
CA ASP A 332 -11.54 3.07 -4.60
C ASP A 332 -12.61 2.16 -5.22
N ILE A 333 -12.31 0.87 -5.36
CA ILE A 333 -13.09 -0.07 -6.17
C ILE A 333 -13.34 -1.34 -5.36
N GLU A 334 -14.60 -1.78 -5.29
CA GLU A 334 -14.96 -3.09 -4.75
C GLU A 334 -15.06 -4.12 -5.90
N TRP A 335 -14.47 -5.29 -5.69
CA TRP A 335 -14.51 -6.39 -6.66
C TRP A 335 -14.98 -7.70 -6.02
N ALA A 336 -15.53 -8.58 -6.86
CA ALA A 336 -15.95 -9.92 -6.46
C ALA A 336 -15.70 -10.92 -7.59
N LYS A 337 -15.23 -12.13 -7.24
CA LYS A 337 -15.15 -13.26 -8.13
C LYS A 337 -16.38 -14.13 -7.95
N ASP A 338 -17.05 -14.45 -9.05
CA ASP A 338 -18.20 -15.36 -9.01
C ASP A 338 -17.72 -16.81 -9.01
N GLY A 339 -18.08 -17.57 -7.99
CA GLY A 339 -17.67 -18.98 -7.88
C GLY A 339 -18.46 -19.94 -8.78
N VAL A 340 -19.44 -19.44 -9.55
CA VAL A 340 -20.22 -20.23 -10.50
C VAL A 340 -19.63 -20.14 -11.90
N ASP A 341 -19.37 -18.93 -12.39
CA ASP A 341 -18.81 -18.70 -13.74
C ASP A 341 -17.29 -18.47 -13.74
N GLY A 342 -16.69 -18.24 -12.57
CA GLY A 342 -15.25 -18.01 -12.40
C GLY A 342 -14.80 -16.59 -12.75
N GLU A 343 -15.71 -15.71 -13.13
CA GLU A 343 -15.41 -14.37 -13.64
C GLU A 343 -15.24 -13.33 -12.53
N LEU A 344 -14.46 -12.28 -12.85
CA LEU A 344 -14.21 -11.15 -11.97
C LEU A 344 -15.15 -10.00 -12.29
N TYR A 345 -15.83 -9.49 -11.28
CA TYR A 345 -16.79 -8.40 -11.39
C TYR A 345 -16.36 -7.19 -10.56
N ILE A 346 -16.60 -6.01 -11.09
CA ILE A 346 -16.54 -4.75 -10.34
C ILE A 346 -17.95 -4.46 -9.81
N VAL A 347 -18.06 -4.34 -8.49
CA VAL A 347 -19.36 -4.20 -7.82
C VAL A 347 -19.59 -2.80 -7.25
N GLN A 348 -18.55 -1.97 -7.18
CA GLN A 348 -18.62 -0.55 -6.87
C GLN A 348 -17.31 0.14 -7.29
N ALA A 349 -17.38 1.42 -7.69
CA ALA A 349 -16.22 2.29 -7.85
C ALA A 349 -16.58 3.72 -7.44
N ARG A 350 -15.64 4.40 -6.77
CA ARG A 350 -15.75 5.80 -6.38
C ARG A 350 -14.37 6.47 -6.39
N PRO A 351 -14.29 7.81 -6.51
CA PRO A 351 -13.03 8.52 -6.34
C PRO A 351 -12.43 8.28 -4.96
N GLU A 352 -11.14 8.03 -4.92
CA GLU A 352 -10.38 8.02 -3.68
C GLU A 352 -10.18 9.47 -3.20
N THR A 353 -10.46 9.75 -1.93
CA THR A 353 -10.51 11.14 -1.42
C THR A 353 -9.58 11.42 -0.25
N VAL A 354 -8.79 10.46 0.20
CA VAL A 354 -7.91 10.56 1.38
C VAL A 354 -6.46 10.72 0.97
N ALA A 355 -5.88 9.69 0.35
CA ALA A 355 -4.48 9.70 -0.06
C ALA A 355 -4.21 10.73 -1.17
N SER A 356 -5.19 10.91 -2.08
CA SER A 356 -5.12 11.88 -3.18
C SER A 356 -5.14 13.35 -2.74
N ARG A 357 -5.61 13.66 -1.52
CA ARG A 357 -5.64 15.03 -0.96
C ARG A 357 -4.44 15.40 -0.11
N LYS A 358 -3.58 14.44 0.22
CA LYS A 358 -2.36 14.73 0.99
C LYS A 358 -1.50 15.75 0.22
N ASN A 359 -1.11 16.84 0.88
CA ASN A 359 -0.18 17.81 0.30
C ASN A 359 1.21 17.18 0.21
N ARG A 360 1.56 16.64 -0.95
CA ARG A 360 2.85 15.98 -1.22
C ARG A 360 4.03 16.94 -1.23
N ASN A 361 3.77 18.23 -1.23
CA ASN A 361 4.81 19.26 -1.23
C ASN A 361 5.33 19.57 0.17
N VAL A 362 4.69 19.05 1.23
CA VAL A 362 5.15 19.18 2.61
C VAL A 362 5.41 17.79 3.16
N VAL A 363 6.65 17.51 3.46
CA VAL A 363 7.08 16.26 4.11
C VAL A 363 7.13 16.50 5.61
N GLU A 364 6.32 15.75 6.38
CA GLU A 364 6.42 15.63 7.83
C GLU A 364 7.12 14.32 8.16
N GLU A 365 8.26 14.41 8.80
CA GLU A 365 9.02 13.24 9.23
C GLU A 365 9.01 13.15 10.74
N TYR A 366 8.54 12.02 11.26
CA TYR A 366 8.56 11.69 12.67
C TYR A 366 9.79 10.82 12.95
N ARG A 367 10.72 11.30 13.77
CA ARG A 367 11.96 10.59 14.09
C ARG A 367 11.97 10.16 15.55
N VAL A 368 11.89 8.86 15.78
CA VAL A 368 12.02 8.30 17.14
C VAL A 368 13.47 8.44 17.60
N LYS A 369 13.68 9.14 18.70
CA LYS A 369 15.01 9.31 19.33
C LYS A 369 15.36 8.20 20.31
N LYS A 370 14.34 7.73 21.03
CA LYS A 370 14.53 6.71 22.05
C LYS A 370 13.36 5.74 22.02
N HIS A 371 13.65 4.46 21.81
CA HIS A 371 12.68 3.39 21.83
C HIS A 371 12.34 2.99 23.26
N GLY A 372 11.05 2.75 23.54
CA GLY A 372 10.55 2.13 24.75
C GLY A 372 10.36 0.61 24.58
N PRO A 373 9.92 -0.10 25.64
CA PRO A 373 9.48 -1.49 25.50
C PRO A 373 8.29 -1.59 24.55
N VAL A 374 8.33 -2.50 23.60
CA VAL A 374 7.23 -2.76 22.67
C VAL A 374 6.22 -3.67 23.33
N LYS A 375 4.95 -3.24 23.39
CA LYS A 375 3.83 -4.06 23.90
C LYS A 375 3.25 -4.96 22.82
N VAL A 376 2.94 -4.40 21.65
CA VAL A 376 2.43 -5.14 20.48
C VAL A 376 2.91 -4.49 19.19
N GLU A 377 2.93 -5.28 18.11
CA GLU A 377 3.24 -4.84 16.76
C GLU A 377 2.07 -5.20 15.83
N GLY A 378 1.90 -4.44 14.75
CA GLY A 378 0.89 -4.68 13.72
C GLY A 378 1.20 -3.90 12.45
N ARG A 379 0.24 -3.77 11.56
CA ARG A 379 0.39 -2.97 10.34
C ARG A 379 0.24 -1.49 10.66
N ALA A 380 1.22 -0.69 10.28
CA ALA A 380 1.16 0.77 10.39
C ALA A 380 0.18 1.38 9.39
N VAL A 381 -0.58 2.35 9.85
CA VAL A 381 -1.50 3.17 9.05
C VAL A 381 -1.16 4.64 9.28
N GLY A 382 -0.67 5.30 8.26
CA GLY A 382 -0.06 6.62 8.34
C GLY A 382 1.42 6.55 8.77
N ALA A 383 2.02 7.72 9.03
CA ALA A 383 3.44 7.85 9.39
C ALA A 383 3.65 8.67 10.67
N LYS A 384 2.60 8.86 11.47
CA LYS A 384 2.61 9.68 12.67
C LYS A 384 2.86 8.86 13.94
N ILE A 385 3.13 9.59 15.01
CA ILE A 385 3.20 9.06 16.37
C ILE A 385 2.14 9.77 17.20
N ALA A 386 1.42 9.02 18.02
CA ALA A 386 0.52 9.57 19.04
C ALA A 386 0.82 8.96 20.40
N PHE A 387 0.56 9.74 21.45
CA PHE A 387 0.73 9.32 22.83
C PHE A 387 -0.56 9.61 23.61
N GLY A 388 -0.96 8.71 24.48
CA GLY A 388 -2.14 8.88 25.31
C GLY A 388 -2.45 7.70 26.22
N LYS A 389 -3.54 7.83 26.97
CA LYS A 389 -4.08 6.72 27.75
C LYS A 389 -4.85 5.77 26.84
N ALA A 390 -4.60 4.48 26.98
CA ALA A 390 -5.35 3.46 26.28
C ALA A 390 -6.77 3.32 26.84
N ARG A 391 -7.75 3.18 25.95
CA ARG A 391 -9.11 2.77 26.26
C ARG A 391 -9.44 1.50 25.48
N VAL A 392 -9.51 0.38 26.19
CA VAL A 392 -9.95 -0.90 25.60
C VAL A 392 -11.47 -0.92 25.57
N ILE A 393 -12.05 -1.11 24.40
CA ILE A 393 -13.49 -1.22 24.15
C ILE A 393 -13.76 -2.53 23.41
N GLU A 394 -14.54 -3.41 24.01
CA GLU A 394 -14.87 -4.71 23.44
C GLU A 394 -16.16 -4.67 22.60
N HIS A 395 -17.13 -3.84 23.01
CA HIS A 395 -18.44 -3.77 22.36
C HIS A 395 -18.87 -2.32 22.08
N ALA A 396 -19.63 -2.12 21.01
CA ALA A 396 -20.14 -0.80 20.63
C ALA A 396 -21.03 -0.16 21.73
N SER A 397 -21.67 -0.96 22.60
CA SER A 397 -22.41 -0.47 23.75
C SER A 397 -21.56 0.23 24.82
N GLU A 398 -20.25 0.12 24.73
CA GLU A 398 -19.30 0.72 25.67
C GLU A 398 -18.66 2.01 25.16
N LEU A 399 -19.03 2.47 23.96
CA LEU A 399 -18.46 3.67 23.33
C LEU A 399 -18.60 4.94 24.18
N SER A 400 -19.65 5.01 24.99
CA SER A 400 -19.84 6.12 25.94
C SER A 400 -18.76 6.22 27.02
N LYS A 401 -17.95 5.19 27.24
CA LYS A 401 -16.85 5.20 28.21
C LYS A 401 -15.57 5.86 27.65
N PHE A 402 -15.53 6.14 26.35
CA PHE A 402 -14.36 6.73 25.70
C PHE A 402 -14.22 8.22 26.05
N VAL A 403 -13.00 8.65 26.35
CA VAL A 403 -12.69 10.05 26.65
C VAL A 403 -11.88 10.63 25.48
N PRO A 404 -12.26 11.82 24.95
CA PRO A 404 -11.51 12.48 23.89
C PRO A 404 -10.01 12.61 24.21
N GLY A 405 -9.17 12.30 23.22
CA GLY A 405 -7.70 12.30 23.34
C GLY A 405 -7.09 10.98 23.84
N GLU A 406 -7.90 9.98 24.19
CA GLU A 406 -7.40 8.63 24.48
C GLU A 406 -7.03 7.87 23.20
N ILE A 407 -6.27 6.78 23.34
CA ILE A 407 -5.97 5.83 22.27
C ILE A 407 -7.00 4.70 22.33
N LEU A 408 -7.76 4.55 21.26
CA LEU A 408 -8.76 3.51 21.14
C LEU A 408 -8.09 2.16 20.87
N VAL A 409 -8.38 1.16 21.73
CA VAL A 409 -7.91 -0.23 21.58
C VAL A 409 -9.12 -1.14 21.48
N ALA A 410 -9.24 -1.89 20.37
CA ALA A 410 -10.39 -2.72 20.09
C ALA A 410 -10.02 -4.02 19.36
N ASP A 411 -10.93 -4.99 19.31
CA ASP A 411 -10.75 -6.18 18.50
C ASP A 411 -10.85 -5.83 17.00
N THR A 412 -11.91 -5.10 16.64
CA THR A 412 -12.14 -4.48 15.32
C THR A 412 -13.04 -3.27 15.49
N THR A 413 -13.19 -2.42 14.48
CA THR A 413 -14.12 -1.30 14.49
C THR A 413 -15.14 -1.44 13.37
N SER A 414 -16.33 -0.85 13.56
CA SER A 414 -17.38 -0.73 12.55
C SER A 414 -17.77 0.73 12.36
N PRO A 415 -18.58 1.08 11.34
CA PRO A 415 -19.02 2.45 11.11
C PRO A 415 -19.69 3.14 12.31
N ASP A 416 -20.29 2.38 13.20
CA ASP A 416 -20.94 2.91 14.43
C ASP A 416 -19.93 3.50 15.43
N TRP A 417 -18.65 3.18 15.29
CA TRP A 417 -17.56 3.72 16.12
C TRP A 417 -17.05 5.11 15.68
N GLY A 418 -17.61 5.64 14.59
CA GLY A 418 -17.12 6.87 13.95
C GLY A 418 -17.02 8.07 14.87
N THR A 419 -17.96 8.24 15.81
CA THR A 419 -17.98 9.37 16.77
C THR A 419 -16.79 9.29 17.75
N VAL A 420 -16.47 8.09 18.24
CA VAL A 420 -15.35 7.87 19.17
C VAL A 420 -14.02 8.00 18.43
N MET A 421 -13.93 7.41 17.24
CA MET A 421 -12.71 7.45 16.44
C MET A 421 -12.29 8.88 16.08
N LYS A 422 -13.26 9.79 15.83
CA LYS A 422 -12.98 11.22 15.57
C LYS A 422 -12.30 11.94 16.71
N SER A 423 -12.52 11.52 17.94
CA SER A 423 -11.92 12.12 19.12
C SER A 423 -10.70 11.37 19.67
N ALA A 424 -10.34 10.24 19.03
CA ALA A 424 -9.20 9.44 19.44
C ALA A 424 -7.87 10.08 19.00
N ALA A 425 -6.83 9.99 19.83
CA ALA A 425 -5.48 10.39 19.47
C ALA A 425 -4.81 9.38 18.54
N GLY A 426 -5.18 8.10 18.64
CA GLY A 426 -4.70 7.00 17.81
C GLY A 426 -5.59 5.76 17.98
N ILE A 427 -5.43 4.77 17.11
CA ILE A 427 -6.24 3.57 17.08
C ILE A 427 -5.34 2.32 17.03
N VAL A 428 -5.71 1.29 17.79
CA VAL A 428 -5.04 -0.02 17.77
C VAL A 428 -6.10 -1.11 17.68
N THR A 429 -5.98 -2.03 16.71
CA THR A 429 -6.92 -3.16 16.58
C THR A 429 -6.22 -4.50 16.50
N ASN A 430 -6.88 -5.54 17.07
CA ASN A 430 -6.39 -6.93 16.96
C ASN A 430 -6.46 -7.41 15.51
N ARG A 431 -7.55 -7.10 14.81
CA ARG A 431 -7.86 -7.56 13.45
C ARG A 431 -7.93 -6.39 12.48
N GLY A 432 -7.75 -6.70 11.20
CA GLY A 432 -7.90 -5.80 10.08
C GLY A 432 -6.59 -5.58 9.33
N GLY A 433 -6.71 -5.36 8.02
CA GLY A 433 -5.63 -4.94 7.13
C GLY A 433 -5.69 -3.44 6.84
N ARG A 434 -4.84 -2.97 5.92
CA ARG A 434 -4.75 -1.56 5.51
C ARG A 434 -6.02 -0.97 4.90
N THR A 435 -6.97 -1.79 4.51
CA THR A 435 -8.25 -1.40 3.90
C THR A 435 -9.44 -1.56 4.84
N CYS A 436 -9.22 -1.93 6.11
CA CYS A 436 -10.28 -2.06 7.10
C CYS A 436 -10.85 -0.70 7.50
N HIS A 437 -12.03 -0.72 8.11
CA HIS A 437 -12.70 0.49 8.59
C HIS A 437 -11.82 1.35 9.50
N ALA A 438 -11.12 0.73 10.47
CA ALA A 438 -10.18 1.45 11.35
C ALA A 438 -9.10 2.18 10.55
N ALA A 439 -8.51 1.53 9.55
CA ALA A 439 -7.47 2.09 8.73
C ALA A 439 -7.98 3.24 7.84
N ILE A 440 -9.14 3.08 7.22
CA ILE A 440 -9.76 4.11 6.37
C ILE A 440 -10.05 5.36 7.20
N VAL A 441 -10.73 5.21 8.32
CA VAL A 441 -11.10 6.34 9.19
C VAL A 441 -9.85 7.01 9.78
N ALA A 442 -8.84 6.24 10.20
CA ALA A 442 -7.59 6.82 10.72
C ALA A 442 -6.89 7.70 9.67
N ARG A 443 -6.89 7.29 8.39
CA ARG A 443 -6.36 8.11 7.27
C ARG A 443 -7.19 9.38 7.06
N GLU A 444 -8.51 9.25 7.07
CA GLU A 444 -9.42 10.41 6.92
C GLU A 444 -9.17 11.44 8.02
N LEU A 445 -8.99 10.98 9.26
CA LEU A 445 -8.74 11.83 10.42
C LEU A 445 -7.27 12.29 10.51
N GLY A 446 -6.36 11.67 9.78
CA GLY A 446 -4.93 11.96 9.83
C GLY A 446 -4.27 11.58 11.15
N ILE A 447 -4.79 10.57 11.87
CA ILE A 447 -4.25 10.01 13.12
C ILE A 447 -3.54 8.67 12.86
N PRO A 448 -2.52 8.29 13.66
CA PRO A 448 -1.88 7.00 13.51
C PRO A 448 -2.79 5.86 13.94
N ALA A 449 -2.76 4.76 13.19
CA ALA A 449 -3.38 3.53 13.64
C ALA A 449 -2.47 2.32 13.40
N ILE A 450 -2.60 1.33 14.28
CA ILE A 450 -1.93 0.03 14.14
C ILE A 450 -3.01 -1.04 14.11
N VAL A 451 -3.08 -1.77 13.00
CA VAL A 451 -4.11 -2.78 12.79
C VAL A 451 -3.50 -4.18 12.65
N GLY A 452 -4.27 -5.23 12.94
CA GLY A 452 -3.77 -6.61 12.82
C GLY A 452 -2.72 -6.98 13.87
N THR A 453 -2.87 -6.53 15.12
CA THR A 453 -1.94 -6.84 16.21
C THR A 453 -2.16 -8.20 16.85
N ASP A 454 -3.25 -8.89 16.51
CA ASP A 454 -3.75 -10.15 17.05
C ASP A 454 -4.13 -10.13 18.55
N GLN A 455 -3.44 -9.34 19.39
CA GLN A 455 -3.59 -9.47 20.86
C GLN A 455 -3.58 -8.13 21.65
N ALA A 456 -3.73 -6.98 20.96
CA ALA A 456 -3.69 -5.69 21.65
C ALA A 456 -4.67 -5.58 22.82
N THR A 457 -5.92 -6.04 22.65
CA THR A 457 -6.95 -6.02 23.72
C THR A 457 -6.61 -6.92 24.92
N HIS A 458 -5.69 -7.87 24.77
CA HIS A 458 -5.27 -8.77 25.86
C HIS A 458 -4.00 -8.26 26.57
N VAL A 459 -3.12 -7.56 25.85
CA VAL A 459 -1.84 -7.08 26.36
C VAL A 459 -1.94 -5.66 26.91
N ILE A 460 -2.76 -4.80 26.28
CA ILE A 460 -2.98 -3.41 26.70
C ILE A 460 -4.20 -3.34 27.60
N ARG A 461 -4.10 -2.60 28.69
CA ARG A 461 -5.22 -2.38 29.64
C ARG A 461 -5.72 -0.95 29.55
N THR A 462 -7.01 -0.75 29.81
CA THR A 462 -7.58 0.59 29.96
C THR A 462 -6.82 1.36 31.03
N GLY A 463 -6.35 2.55 30.68
CA GLY A 463 -5.57 3.45 31.55
C GLY A 463 -4.04 3.32 31.36
N ASP A 464 -3.54 2.33 30.63
CA ASP A 464 -2.11 2.24 30.28
C ASP A 464 -1.73 3.49 29.49
N LEU A 465 -0.57 4.08 29.84
CA LEU A 465 0.05 5.11 29.00
C LEU A 465 0.83 4.42 27.87
N ILE A 466 0.48 4.71 26.62
CA ILE A 466 1.10 4.08 25.46
C ILE A 466 1.38 5.10 24.36
N ALA A 467 2.43 4.82 23.57
CA ALA A 467 2.72 5.53 22.33
C ALA A 467 2.46 4.61 21.13
N VAL A 468 1.70 5.10 20.17
CA VAL A 468 1.38 4.44 18.91
C VAL A 468 2.27 5.03 17.84
N SER A 469 3.29 4.28 17.37
CA SER A 469 4.26 4.72 16.36
C SER A 469 4.00 4.04 15.03
N CYS A 470 3.72 4.84 14.01
CA CYS A 470 3.66 4.44 12.61
C CYS A 470 4.84 5.01 11.79
N ALA A 471 5.87 5.55 12.46
CA ALA A 471 6.98 6.25 11.82
C ALA A 471 8.16 5.33 11.40
N GLU A 472 8.08 4.04 11.70
CA GLU A 472 9.20 3.10 11.55
C GLU A 472 9.02 2.12 10.37
N GLY A 473 8.20 2.48 9.40
CA GLY A 473 7.88 1.69 8.22
C GLY A 473 6.53 0.98 8.30
N ASP A 474 6.40 -0.17 7.63
CA ASP A 474 5.15 -0.92 7.53
C ASP A 474 4.69 -1.56 8.85
N VAL A 475 5.62 -1.82 9.75
CA VAL A 475 5.33 -2.37 11.08
C VAL A 475 5.14 -1.22 12.05
N GLY A 476 3.89 -1.03 12.48
CA GLY A 476 3.55 -0.12 13.57
C GLY A 476 3.85 -0.76 14.92
N LYS A 477 4.34 0.04 15.86
CA LYS A 477 4.70 -0.41 17.20
C LYS A 477 3.95 0.37 18.28
N VAL A 478 3.39 -0.36 19.22
CA VAL A 478 2.83 0.24 20.44
C VAL A 478 3.87 0.10 21.56
N TYR A 479 4.36 1.24 22.00
CA TYR A 479 5.34 1.33 23.08
C TYR A 479 4.66 1.54 24.44
N GLU A 480 5.29 1.05 25.49
CA GLU A 480 4.91 1.35 26.88
C GLU A 480 5.40 2.77 27.24
N GLY A 481 4.49 3.59 27.75
CA GLY A 481 4.80 4.98 28.12
C GLY A 481 5.00 5.92 26.95
N GLU A 482 5.57 7.07 27.23
CA GLU A 482 5.93 8.10 26.26
C GLU A 482 7.28 7.78 25.58
N ILE A 483 7.38 8.04 24.29
CA ILE A 483 8.64 7.97 23.53
C ILE A 483 9.06 9.37 23.07
N ASP A 484 10.37 9.61 23.03
CA ASP A 484 10.93 10.88 22.56
C ASP A 484 11.08 10.85 21.03
N PHE A 485 10.53 11.86 20.34
CA PHE A 485 10.60 11.98 18.90
C PHE A 485 10.59 13.45 18.43
N ASP A 486 11.16 13.70 17.25
CA ASP A 486 11.09 14.99 16.55
C ASP A 486 10.07 14.93 15.41
N VAL A 487 9.47 16.08 15.10
CA VAL A 487 8.66 16.27 13.88
C VAL A 487 9.32 17.35 13.03
N VAL A 488 9.85 16.94 11.88
CA VAL A 488 10.48 17.82 10.90
C VAL A 488 9.51 18.06 9.74
N LYS A 489 9.19 19.34 9.46
CA LYS A 489 8.33 19.74 8.32
C LYS A 489 9.19 20.45 7.27
N THR A 490 9.13 19.98 6.03
CA THR A 490 9.87 20.56 4.91
C THR A 490 8.93 20.78 3.71
N ASP A 491 8.93 22.00 3.18
CA ASP A 491 8.23 22.35 1.95
C ASP A 491 9.16 22.11 0.75
N LEU A 492 8.75 21.19 -0.12
CA LEU A 492 9.51 20.76 -1.30
C LEU A 492 9.32 21.67 -2.53
N THR A 493 8.31 22.56 -2.52
CA THR A 493 7.95 23.37 -3.71
C THR A 493 9.00 24.40 -4.08
N SER A 494 9.75 24.87 -3.10
CA SER A 494 10.78 25.91 -3.27
C SER A 494 12.20 25.37 -3.33
N LEU A 495 12.39 24.04 -3.29
CA LEU A 495 13.71 23.43 -3.21
C LEU A 495 14.40 23.39 -4.58
N GLU A 496 15.44 24.19 -4.76
CA GLU A 496 16.30 24.11 -5.94
C GLU A 496 17.13 22.83 -5.96
N ARG A 497 17.51 22.37 -7.16
CA ARG A 497 18.30 21.13 -7.35
C ARG A 497 19.74 21.47 -7.74
N PRO A 498 20.74 20.79 -7.17
CA PRO A 498 22.13 20.94 -7.59
C PRO A 498 22.37 20.29 -8.97
N ALA A 499 23.46 20.68 -9.64
CA ALA A 499 23.89 20.02 -10.88
C ALA A 499 24.42 18.59 -10.63
N THR A 500 25.09 18.37 -9.50
CA THR A 500 25.51 17.03 -9.05
C THR A 500 24.28 16.19 -8.73
N HIS A 501 24.21 14.95 -9.22
CA HIS A 501 23.10 14.05 -8.95
C HIS A 501 23.07 13.65 -7.48
N LEU A 502 21.94 13.90 -6.81
CA LEU A 502 21.70 13.44 -5.45
C LEU A 502 20.80 12.20 -5.48
N MET A 503 21.39 11.09 -5.13
CA MET A 503 20.74 9.79 -5.06
C MET A 503 20.50 9.39 -3.59
N MET A 504 19.78 8.32 -3.35
CA MET A 504 19.52 7.81 -2.01
C MET A 504 20.11 6.41 -1.78
N ASN A 505 20.47 6.14 -0.54
CA ASN A 505 20.74 4.79 -0.05
C ASN A 505 19.41 4.19 0.46
N VAL A 506 18.94 3.11 -0.17
CA VAL A 506 17.67 2.45 0.20
C VAL A 506 17.92 0.96 0.41
N GLY A 507 17.81 0.49 1.63
CA GLY A 507 17.93 -0.93 1.97
C GLY A 507 16.58 -1.62 2.14
N ASN A 508 15.62 -0.91 2.75
CA ASN A 508 14.30 -1.46 3.08
C ASN A 508 13.27 -1.16 1.97
N PRO A 509 12.72 -2.20 1.29
CA PRO A 509 11.68 -2.00 0.27
C PRO A 509 10.39 -1.39 0.81
N GLU A 510 10.05 -1.62 2.08
CA GLU A 510 8.79 -1.20 2.68
C GLU A 510 8.63 0.33 2.76
N VAL A 511 9.75 1.05 2.87
CA VAL A 511 9.74 2.54 2.91
C VAL A 511 9.98 3.18 1.55
N ALA A 512 10.31 2.40 0.52
CA ALA A 512 10.77 2.91 -0.77
C ALA A 512 9.74 3.80 -1.48
N LEU A 513 8.45 3.42 -1.46
CA LEU A 513 7.36 4.19 -2.06
C LEU A 513 7.22 5.57 -1.41
N GLY A 514 7.35 5.65 -0.10
CA GLY A 514 7.32 6.93 0.63
C GLY A 514 8.57 7.78 0.35
N LEU A 515 9.75 7.17 0.37
CA LEU A 515 11.02 7.87 0.14
C LEU A 515 11.13 8.46 -1.27
N SER A 516 10.47 7.85 -2.26
CA SER A 516 10.49 8.34 -3.64
C SER A 516 9.91 9.76 -3.80
N ALA A 517 9.11 10.22 -2.84
CA ALA A 517 8.57 11.58 -2.81
C ALA A 517 9.65 12.65 -2.46
N LEU A 518 10.73 12.26 -1.79
CA LEU A 518 11.85 13.17 -1.54
C LEU A 518 12.55 13.56 -2.84
N PRO A 519 13.14 14.74 -2.92
CA PRO A 519 13.92 15.17 -4.08
C PRO A 519 15.12 14.24 -4.30
N ASN A 520 15.15 13.53 -5.43
CA ASN A 520 16.20 12.56 -5.71
C ASN A 520 16.43 12.40 -7.22
N ASP A 521 17.59 11.83 -7.57
CA ASP A 521 17.95 11.41 -8.93
C ASP A 521 18.03 9.87 -9.06
N GLY A 522 17.42 9.13 -8.11
CA GLY A 522 17.37 7.68 -8.06
C GLY A 522 18.01 7.10 -6.82
N VAL A 523 18.36 5.82 -6.88
CA VAL A 523 18.99 5.08 -5.78
C VAL A 523 20.42 4.71 -6.16
N GLY A 524 21.39 5.24 -5.44
CA GLY A 524 22.82 4.97 -5.66
C GLY A 524 23.30 3.72 -4.97
N LEU A 525 22.58 3.23 -3.97
CA LEU A 525 22.84 1.97 -3.29
C LEU A 525 21.54 1.34 -2.79
N ALA A 526 21.09 0.29 -3.46
CA ALA A 526 20.10 -0.64 -2.94
C ALA A 526 20.82 -1.89 -2.41
N ARG A 527 20.63 -2.22 -1.14
CA ARG A 527 21.32 -3.33 -0.45
C ARG A 527 20.46 -4.59 -0.45
N MET A 528 20.90 -5.64 -1.16
CA MET A 528 20.23 -6.96 -1.12
C MET A 528 20.25 -7.59 0.26
N GLU A 529 21.29 -7.35 1.04
CA GLU A 529 21.48 -7.96 2.37
C GLU A 529 20.29 -7.70 3.27
N PHE A 530 19.72 -6.50 3.22
CA PHE A 530 18.54 -6.18 4.02
C PHE A 530 17.35 -7.07 3.62
N ILE A 531 17.11 -7.23 2.31
CA ILE A 531 16.02 -8.07 1.81
C ILE A 531 16.25 -9.54 2.20
N ILE A 532 17.51 -10.02 2.07
CA ILE A 532 17.85 -11.39 2.42
C ILE A 532 17.67 -11.64 3.92
N SER A 533 18.13 -10.72 4.78
CA SER A 533 18.04 -10.86 6.24
C SER A 533 16.61 -10.75 6.75
N GLU A 534 15.81 -9.82 6.22
CA GLU A 534 14.49 -9.52 6.79
C GLU A 534 13.35 -10.30 6.10
N SER A 535 13.45 -10.52 4.78
CA SER A 535 12.36 -11.13 4.01
C SER A 535 12.59 -12.60 3.68
N ILE A 536 13.84 -13.01 3.46
CA ILE A 536 14.20 -14.39 3.12
C ILE A 536 14.63 -15.17 4.36
N LYS A 537 15.49 -14.60 5.21
CA LYS A 537 15.94 -15.12 6.51
C LYS A 537 16.72 -16.45 6.45
N ALA A 538 17.02 -16.96 5.28
CA ALA A 538 17.70 -18.22 5.07
C ALA A 538 18.91 -18.04 4.15
N HIS A 539 19.97 -18.82 4.43
CA HIS A 539 21.15 -18.84 3.58
C HIS A 539 20.80 -19.43 2.21
N PRO A 540 21.23 -18.82 1.07
CA PRO A 540 20.88 -19.31 -0.27
C PRO A 540 21.26 -20.77 -0.50
N MET A 541 22.46 -21.18 -0.05
CA MET A 541 22.89 -22.57 -0.18
C MET A 541 22.09 -23.55 0.68
N ALA A 542 21.50 -23.12 1.80
CA ALA A 542 20.63 -23.94 2.61
C ALA A 542 19.27 -24.23 1.91
N LEU A 543 18.78 -23.26 1.13
CA LEU A 543 17.60 -23.45 0.29
C LEU A 543 17.87 -24.39 -0.91
N ILE A 544 19.10 -24.44 -1.40
CA ILE A 544 19.51 -25.28 -2.51
C ILE A 544 19.83 -26.71 -2.06
N HIS A 545 20.47 -26.86 -0.90
CA HIS A 545 20.99 -28.10 -0.34
C HIS A 545 20.46 -28.40 1.06
N PRO A 546 19.13 -28.54 1.22
CA PRO A 546 18.54 -28.79 2.53
C PRO A 546 18.97 -30.15 3.13
N GLU A 547 19.48 -31.06 2.33
CA GLU A 547 20.02 -32.36 2.76
C GLU A 547 21.28 -32.24 3.63
N LYS A 548 21.97 -31.09 3.60
CA LYS A 548 23.15 -30.82 4.44
C LYS A 548 22.81 -30.25 5.81
N LEU A 549 21.54 -29.97 6.07
CA LEU A 549 21.05 -29.35 7.28
C LEU A 549 20.64 -30.41 8.33
N ASP A 550 20.62 -30.03 9.60
CA ASP A 550 19.97 -30.82 10.61
C ASP A 550 18.43 -30.88 10.41
N ASP A 551 17.77 -31.80 11.13
CA ASP A 551 16.34 -32.05 10.97
C ASP A 551 15.49 -30.84 11.37
N LYS A 552 15.93 -30.03 12.32
CA LYS A 552 15.22 -28.84 12.81
C LYS A 552 15.29 -27.72 11.78
N GLU A 553 16.49 -27.42 11.27
CA GLU A 553 16.70 -26.40 10.24
C GLU A 553 15.98 -26.78 8.94
N ARG A 554 16.01 -28.08 8.56
CA ARG A 554 15.31 -28.59 7.39
C ARG A 554 13.79 -28.42 7.51
N ALA A 555 13.22 -28.74 8.67
CA ALA A 555 11.80 -28.54 8.93
C ALA A 555 11.41 -27.06 8.89
N GLU A 556 12.26 -26.19 9.41
CA GLU A 556 12.01 -24.73 9.37
C GLU A 556 12.08 -24.19 7.94
N ILE A 557 13.03 -24.61 7.09
CA ILE A 557 13.07 -24.25 5.67
C ILE A 557 11.82 -24.76 4.95
N ALA A 558 11.40 -25.99 5.20
CA ALA A 558 10.19 -26.52 4.61
C ALA A 558 8.96 -25.70 4.98
N ARG A 559 8.87 -25.26 6.25
CA ARG A 559 7.80 -24.35 6.71
C ARG A 559 7.84 -22.99 6.04
N LEU A 560 9.04 -22.39 5.95
CA LEU A 560 9.26 -21.07 5.36
C LEU A 560 8.90 -21.05 3.87
N THR A 561 9.15 -22.13 3.16
CA THR A 561 8.98 -22.23 1.70
C THR A 561 7.71 -22.95 1.26
N ALA A 562 6.82 -23.34 2.21
CA ALA A 562 5.65 -24.17 1.97
C ALA A 562 4.68 -23.66 0.89
N HIS A 563 4.66 -22.33 0.66
CA HIS A 563 3.75 -21.68 -0.29
C HIS A 563 4.36 -21.43 -1.68
N TYR A 564 5.57 -21.91 -1.91
CA TYR A 564 6.33 -21.72 -3.16
C TYR A 564 6.55 -23.08 -3.85
N PRO A 565 6.71 -23.10 -5.18
CA PRO A 565 6.97 -24.34 -5.91
C PRO A 565 8.23 -25.08 -5.44
N SER A 566 9.26 -24.32 -5.07
CA SER A 566 10.49 -24.85 -4.48
C SER A 566 11.15 -23.82 -3.56
N PRO A 567 12.10 -24.22 -2.69
CA PRO A 567 12.89 -23.27 -1.90
C PRO A 567 13.72 -22.31 -2.77
N ARG A 568 14.13 -22.73 -3.96
CA ARG A 568 14.82 -21.86 -4.94
C ARG A 568 13.88 -20.78 -5.48
N ASP A 569 12.64 -21.13 -5.83
CA ASP A 569 11.61 -20.16 -6.27
C ASP A 569 11.29 -19.16 -5.18
N PHE A 570 11.20 -19.60 -3.93
CA PHE A 570 11.03 -18.71 -2.77
C PHE A 570 12.11 -17.62 -2.72
N PHE A 571 13.40 -18.00 -2.84
CA PHE A 571 14.48 -17.01 -2.82
C PHE A 571 14.37 -16.00 -3.95
N VAL A 572 14.22 -16.52 -5.18
CA VAL A 572 14.15 -15.69 -6.40
C VAL A 572 12.95 -14.75 -6.34
N GLU A 573 11.80 -15.24 -5.91
CA GLU A 573 10.58 -14.46 -5.83
C GLU A 573 10.69 -13.36 -4.77
N ARG A 574 11.09 -13.70 -3.54
CA ARG A 574 11.19 -12.73 -2.45
C ARG A 574 12.25 -11.65 -2.72
N LEU A 575 13.40 -12.04 -3.29
CA LEU A 575 14.42 -11.06 -3.67
C LEU A 575 13.93 -10.16 -4.81
N SER A 576 13.23 -10.73 -5.81
CA SER A 576 12.64 -9.96 -6.91
C SER A 576 11.57 -8.97 -6.44
N GLU A 577 10.73 -9.37 -5.50
CA GLU A 577 9.71 -8.50 -4.88
C GLU A 577 10.34 -7.30 -4.18
N GLY A 578 11.37 -7.55 -3.37
CA GLY A 578 12.06 -6.47 -2.65
C GLY A 578 12.76 -5.50 -3.59
N VAL A 579 13.59 -6.00 -4.49
CA VAL A 579 14.30 -5.16 -5.48
C VAL A 579 13.32 -4.49 -6.44
N GLY A 580 12.29 -5.22 -6.89
CA GLY A 580 11.25 -4.70 -7.78
C GLY A 580 10.47 -3.55 -7.15
N THR A 581 10.17 -3.63 -5.85
CA THR A 581 9.49 -2.56 -5.12
C THR A 581 10.35 -1.30 -5.07
N ILE A 582 11.64 -1.42 -4.75
CA ILE A 582 12.57 -0.27 -4.78
C ILE A 582 12.67 0.30 -6.20
N ALA A 583 12.85 -0.55 -7.21
CA ALA A 583 12.99 -0.11 -8.59
C ALA A 583 11.74 0.59 -9.13
N ALA A 584 10.55 0.09 -8.80
CA ALA A 584 9.28 0.71 -9.17
C ALA A 584 9.05 2.05 -8.49
N ALA A 585 9.41 2.18 -7.21
CA ALA A 585 9.28 3.42 -6.44
C ALA A 585 10.05 4.59 -7.09
N PHE A 586 11.19 4.31 -7.68
CA PHE A 586 12.07 5.33 -8.29
C PHE A 586 12.01 5.35 -9.82
N TYR A 587 11.21 4.52 -10.45
CA TYR A 587 11.07 4.47 -11.91
C TYR A 587 10.67 5.83 -12.51
N PRO A 588 11.25 6.29 -13.65
CA PRO A 588 12.29 5.63 -14.46
C PRO A 588 13.74 5.95 -14.04
N LYS A 589 13.95 6.60 -12.88
CA LYS A 589 15.28 6.97 -12.38
C LYS A 589 16.11 5.72 -12.08
N PRO A 590 17.46 5.77 -12.23
CA PRO A 590 18.31 4.62 -12.01
C PRO A 590 18.27 4.12 -10.57
N VAL A 591 18.30 2.80 -10.42
CA VAL A 591 18.43 2.11 -9.13
C VAL A 591 19.61 1.17 -9.21
N ILE A 592 20.69 1.48 -8.50
CA ILE A 592 21.92 0.69 -8.48
C ILE A 592 21.81 -0.33 -7.36
N VAL A 593 21.64 -1.60 -7.72
CA VAL A 593 21.49 -2.73 -6.80
C VAL A 593 22.84 -3.38 -6.59
N ARG A 594 23.33 -3.37 -5.36
CA ARG A 594 24.53 -4.08 -4.97
C ARG A 594 24.20 -5.56 -4.81
N MET A 595 24.95 -6.43 -5.53
CA MET A 595 24.91 -7.86 -5.31
C MET A 595 25.36 -8.15 -3.87
N SER A 596 24.96 -9.29 -3.30
CA SER A 596 25.14 -9.56 -1.88
C SER A 596 26.61 -9.47 -1.39
N ASP A 597 26.84 -8.77 -0.32
CA ASP A 597 28.15 -8.51 0.29
C ASP A 597 28.21 -8.97 1.77
N PHE A 598 27.59 -10.08 2.07
CA PHE A 598 27.70 -10.66 3.41
C PHE A 598 29.10 -11.21 3.67
N LYS A 599 29.58 -10.97 4.86
CA LYS A 599 30.75 -11.67 5.41
C LYS A 599 30.36 -13.09 5.85
N SER A 600 31.33 -13.98 6.00
CA SER A 600 31.09 -15.36 6.42
C SER A 600 30.38 -15.47 7.78
N ASN A 601 30.75 -14.62 8.73
CA ASN A 601 30.08 -14.56 10.05
C ASN A 601 28.64 -14.07 9.97
N GLU A 602 28.32 -13.14 9.06
CA GLU A 602 26.95 -12.64 8.85
C GLU A 602 26.09 -13.71 8.16
N TYR A 603 26.59 -14.34 7.10
CA TYR A 603 25.90 -15.45 6.45
C TYR A 603 25.65 -16.64 7.39
N ALA A 604 26.58 -16.92 8.32
CA ALA A 604 26.44 -17.97 9.30
C ALA A 604 25.27 -17.75 10.29
N THR A 605 24.77 -16.51 10.43
CA THR A 605 23.60 -16.20 11.28
C THR A 605 22.26 -16.51 10.62
N LEU A 606 22.22 -16.59 9.29
CA LEU A 606 21.00 -16.94 8.56
C LEU A 606 20.64 -18.42 8.78
N LEU A 607 19.36 -18.75 8.66
CA LEU A 607 18.88 -20.11 8.80
C LEU A 607 19.66 -21.06 7.88
N GLY A 608 20.26 -22.10 8.46
CA GLY A 608 21.11 -23.08 7.78
C GLY A 608 22.50 -22.56 7.38
N GLY A 609 22.87 -21.31 7.69
CA GLY A 609 24.14 -20.71 7.25
C GLY A 609 25.38 -21.39 7.82
N ARG A 610 25.33 -21.87 9.06
CA ARG A 610 26.46 -22.56 9.73
C ARG A 610 26.94 -23.81 9.00
N ALA A 611 26.07 -24.45 8.23
CA ALA A 611 26.43 -25.65 7.47
C ALA A 611 27.28 -25.32 6.22
N PHE A 612 27.30 -24.07 5.76
CA PHE A 612 27.95 -23.64 4.52
C PHE A 612 29.08 -22.64 4.72
N GLU A 613 29.13 -21.97 5.89
CA GLU A 613 30.12 -20.96 6.17
C GLU A 613 31.23 -21.46 7.07
N GLY A 614 32.47 -21.27 6.63
CA GLY A 614 33.67 -21.55 7.42
C GLY A 614 33.94 -20.45 8.45
N LYS A 615 34.66 -20.80 9.50
CA LYS A 615 35.14 -19.82 10.48
C LYS A 615 36.38 -19.12 9.92
N GLU A 616 36.32 -17.81 9.80
CA GLU A 616 37.44 -16.95 9.38
C GLU A 616 37.93 -16.12 10.57
N GLU A 617 39.23 -15.88 10.66
CA GLU A 617 39.79 -15.01 11.70
C GLU A 617 39.48 -13.55 11.46
N ASN A 618 39.45 -13.10 10.20
CA ASN A 618 39.06 -11.75 9.80
C ASN A 618 38.07 -11.77 8.64
N PRO A 619 36.76 -11.89 8.92
CA PRO A 619 35.73 -11.90 7.89
C PRO A 619 35.65 -10.60 7.06
N MET A 620 36.14 -9.46 7.62
CA MET A 620 36.14 -8.18 6.91
C MET A 620 36.92 -8.19 5.62
N ILE A 621 38.02 -8.93 5.56
CA ILE A 621 38.87 -9.09 4.38
C ILE A 621 38.86 -10.53 3.83
N GLY A 622 37.94 -11.36 4.34
CA GLY A 622 37.80 -12.77 4.04
C GLY A 622 36.99 -13.08 2.77
N PHE A 623 36.23 -14.15 2.83
CA PHE A 623 35.42 -14.69 1.75
C PHE A 623 34.10 -13.90 1.61
N ARG A 624 34.12 -12.77 0.90
CA ARG A 624 32.97 -11.86 0.65
C ARG A 624 33.02 -11.26 -0.76
N GLY A 625 31.89 -10.74 -1.20
CA GLY A 625 31.74 -10.03 -2.48
C GLY A 625 32.17 -10.88 -3.69
N ALA A 626 32.87 -10.25 -4.65
CA ALA A 626 33.23 -10.85 -5.94
C ALA A 626 33.96 -12.20 -5.83
N SER A 627 34.81 -12.41 -4.82
CA SER A 627 35.52 -13.67 -4.63
C SER A 627 34.62 -14.87 -4.37
N ARG A 628 33.44 -14.61 -3.80
CA ARG A 628 32.44 -15.62 -3.45
C ARG A 628 31.66 -16.12 -4.66
N TYR A 629 31.33 -15.23 -5.60
CA TYR A 629 30.32 -15.48 -6.64
C TYR A 629 30.69 -16.60 -7.61
N ALA A 630 31.92 -16.65 -8.06
CA ALA A 630 32.40 -17.70 -8.95
C ALA A 630 32.99 -18.91 -8.22
N HIS A 631 33.09 -18.87 -6.89
CA HIS A 631 33.65 -19.96 -6.09
C HIS A 631 32.64 -21.12 -5.96
N PRO A 632 33.10 -22.39 -6.06
CA PRO A 632 32.22 -23.57 -5.98
C PRO A 632 31.31 -23.59 -4.74
N ASN A 633 31.75 -23.05 -3.63
CA ASN A 633 30.98 -23.02 -2.38
C ASN A 633 29.77 -22.10 -2.43
N TYR A 634 29.70 -21.15 -3.39
CA TYR A 634 28.60 -20.17 -3.42
C TYR A 634 28.01 -19.91 -4.82
N ARG A 635 28.64 -20.42 -5.89
CA ARG A 635 28.21 -20.19 -7.29
C ARG A 635 26.71 -20.43 -7.50
N GLU A 636 26.15 -21.47 -6.90
CA GLU A 636 24.71 -21.76 -7.01
C GLU A 636 23.86 -20.72 -6.28
N GLY A 637 24.31 -20.19 -5.14
CA GLY A 637 23.66 -19.10 -4.41
C GLY A 637 23.65 -17.81 -5.25
N PHE A 638 24.79 -17.47 -5.86
CA PHE A 638 24.89 -16.33 -6.77
C PHE A 638 23.99 -16.49 -8.01
N ALA A 639 23.81 -17.71 -8.50
CA ALA A 639 22.89 -17.96 -9.60
C ALA A 639 21.43 -17.63 -9.25
N LEU A 640 21.01 -17.81 -7.99
CA LEU A 640 19.68 -17.38 -7.52
C LEU A 640 19.56 -15.85 -7.49
N GLU A 641 20.60 -15.14 -7.06
CA GLU A 641 20.63 -13.68 -7.11
C GLU A 641 20.49 -13.16 -8.54
N CYS A 642 21.27 -13.74 -9.48
CA CYS A 642 21.19 -13.38 -10.89
C CYS A 642 19.81 -13.69 -11.50
N ALA A 643 19.19 -14.81 -11.13
CA ALA A 643 17.84 -15.16 -11.58
C ALA A 643 16.81 -14.14 -11.08
N ALA A 644 16.94 -13.68 -9.84
CA ALA A 644 16.08 -12.63 -9.29
C ALA A 644 16.24 -11.30 -10.05
N MET A 645 17.46 -10.87 -10.32
CA MET A 645 17.73 -9.63 -11.09
C MET A 645 17.23 -9.73 -12.54
N LYS A 646 17.39 -10.89 -13.15
CA LYS A 646 16.82 -11.17 -14.47
C LYS A 646 15.29 -11.05 -14.47
N ARG A 647 14.63 -11.63 -13.47
CA ARG A 647 13.18 -11.52 -13.31
C ARG A 647 12.73 -10.06 -13.14
N VAL A 648 13.42 -9.28 -12.32
CA VAL A 648 13.11 -7.84 -12.12
C VAL A 648 13.21 -7.07 -13.44
N ARG A 649 14.28 -7.28 -14.22
CA ARG A 649 14.49 -6.53 -15.46
C ARG A 649 13.63 -7.01 -16.63
N ASP A 650 13.51 -8.31 -16.82
CA ASP A 650 12.90 -8.89 -18.03
C ASP A 650 11.40 -9.13 -17.84
N GLU A 651 10.99 -9.74 -16.71
CA GLU A 651 9.59 -10.08 -16.45
C GLU A 651 8.79 -8.91 -15.89
N LEU A 652 9.30 -8.26 -14.83
CA LEU A 652 8.65 -7.06 -14.26
C LEU A 652 8.87 -5.82 -15.14
N GLY A 653 9.84 -5.83 -16.05
CA GLY A 653 10.10 -4.74 -16.98
C GLY A 653 10.82 -3.53 -16.37
N LEU A 654 11.46 -3.69 -15.21
CA LEU A 654 12.14 -2.62 -14.48
C LEU A 654 13.59 -2.46 -14.96
N ALA A 655 13.76 -1.99 -16.21
CA ALA A 655 15.06 -1.81 -16.85
C ALA A 655 15.93 -0.69 -16.23
N ASN A 656 15.36 0.11 -15.33
CA ASN A 656 16.08 1.13 -14.58
C ASN A 656 17.02 0.55 -13.48
N VAL A 657 16.94 -0.76 -13.22
CA VAL A 657 17.87 -1.46 -12.33
C VAL A 657 19.23 -1.61 -13.01
N LYS A 658 20.29 -1.12 -12.37
CA LYS A 658 21.70 -1.35 -12.66
C LYS A 658 22.27 -2.26 -11.58
N LEU A 659 23.30 -3.05 -11.89
CA LEU A 659 23.91 -3.97 -10.93
C LEU A 659 25.27 -3.48 -10.50
N MET A 660 25.65 -3.74 -9.26
CA MET A 660 26.93 -3.33 -8.72
C MET A 660 27.63 -4.50 -8.02
N ILE A 661 28.89 -4.73 -8.39
CA ILE A 661 29.71 -5.78 -7.82
C ILE A 661 30.52 -5.25 -6.63
N PRO A 662 30.28 -5.75 -5.40
CA PRO A 662 31.03 -5.34 -4.23
C PRO A 662 32.36 -6.10 -4.10
N PHE A 663 33.29 -5.51 -3.39
CA PHE A 663 34.54 -6.08 -2.88
C PHE A 663 35.32 -6.87 -3.93
N CYS A 664 35.48 -6.28 -5.13
CA CYS A 664 36.19 -6.87 -6.26
C CYS A 664 37.69 -6.53 -6.16
N ARG A 665 38.52 -7.49 -5.75
CA ARG A 665 39.92 -7.23 -5.39
C ARG A 665 40.87 -7.11 -6.59
N ARG A 666 40.57 -7.88 -7.65
CA ARG A 666 41.48 -8.07 -8.80
C ARG A 666 40.73 -7.99 -10.11
N VAL A 667 41.41 -7.59 -11.17
CA VAL A 667 40.85 -7.51 -12.53
C VAL A 667 40.36 -8.87 -13.00
N GLU A 668 41.14 -9.96 -12.73
CA GLU A 668 40.75 -11.32 -13.11
C GLU A 668 39.50 -11.81 -12.35
N GLU A 669 39.27 -11.27 -11.16
CA GLU A 669 38.03 -11.53 -10.37
C GLU A 669 36.84 -10.87 -11.05
N ALA A 670 37.00 -9.61 -11.52
CA ALA A 670 36.00 -8.90 -12.31
C ALA A 670 35.64 -9.67 -13.59
N GLU A 671 36.65 -10.11 -14.34
CA GLU A 671 36.46 -10.89 -15.58
C GLU A 671 35.65 -12.17 -15.34
N ARG A 672 35.98 -12.93 -14.29
CA ARG A 672 35.24 -14.15 -13.91
C ARG A 672 33.81 -13.89 -13.53
N VAL A 673 33.54 -12.85 -12.73
CA VAL A 673 32.19 -12.50 -12.29
C VAL A 673 31.35 -12.03 -13.49
N ILE A 674 31.87 -11.14 -14.34
CA ILE A 674 31.16 -10.65 -15.53
C ILE A 674 30.87 -11.81 -16.49
N ALA A 675 31.82 -12.73 -16.69
CA ALA A 675 31.61 -13.91 -17.52
C ALA A 675 30.52 -14.83 -16.96
N LEU A 676 30.51 -15.06 -15.65
CA LEU A 676 29.47 -15.84 -14.98
C LEU A 676 28.09 -15.17 -15.08
N MET A 677 27.99 -13.84 -14.86
CA MET A 677 26.74 -13.11 -15.02
C MET A 677 26.18 -13.25 -16.44
N ARG A 678 27.03 -13.14 -17.45
CA ARG A 678 26.64 -13.35 -18.85
C ARG A 678 26.14 -14.78 -19.09
N GLU A 679 26.81 -15.80 -18.55
CA GLU A 679 26.39 -17.21 -18.61
C GLU A 679 25.00 -17.39 -17.98
N LEU A 680 24.70 -16.66 -16.88
CA LEU A 680 23.42 -16.66 -16.16
C LEU A 680 22.36 -15.74 -16.78
N GLY A 681 22.64 -15.11 -17.93
CA GLY A 681 21.72 -14.31 -18.71
C GLY A 681 21.69 -12.82 -18.38
N LEU A 682 22.62 -12.32 -17.56
CA LEU A 682 22.83 -10.90 -17.26
C LEU A 682 24.06 -10.40 -18.02
N GLU A 683 23.85 -10.05 -19.29
CA GLU A 683 24.92 -9.61 -20.19
C GLU A 683 25.01 -8.08 -20.20
N ARG A 684 26.18 -7.53 -19.87
CA ARG A 684 26.47 -6.10 -19.89
C ARG A 684 26.12 -5.49 -21.26
N GLY A 685 25.43 -4.36 -21.26
CA GLY A 685 24.95 -3.65 -22.46
C GLY A 685 23.65 -4.21 -23.06
N LYS A 686 23.30 -5.47 -22.80
CA LYS A 686 22.06 -6.06 -23.31
C LYS A 686 20.85 -5.52 -22.58
N ASN A 687 19.81 -5.10 -23.30
CA ASN A 687 18.62 -4.43 -22.75
C ASN A 687 18.99 -3.23 -21.85
N GLY A 688 20.10 -2.53 -22.16
CA GLY A 688 20.57 -1.39 -21.39
C GLY A 688 21.10 -1.73 -19.99
N LEU A 689 21.49 -2.98 -19.73
CA LEU A 689 22.10 -3.37 -18.46
C LEU A 689 23.48 -2.74 -18.30
N GLU A 690 23.63 -1.89 -17.32
CA GLU A 690 24.93 -1.39 -16.85
C GLU A 690 25.36 -2.17 -15.60
N ILE A 691 26.65 -2.50 -15.55
CA ILE A 691 27.28 -3.16 -14.40
C ILE A 691 28.35 -2.25 -13.81
N TYR A 692 28.19 -1.89 -12.56
CA TYR A 692 29.08 -1.06 -11.79
C TYR A 692 29.96 -1.90 -10.87
N VAL A 693 31.07 -1.32 -10.41
CA VAL A 693 31.87 -1.90 -9.34
C VAL A 693 31.95 -0.93 -8.14
N MET A 694 31.90 -1.46 -6.93
CA MET A 694 32.25 -0.68 -5.75
C MET A 694 33.74 -0.41 -5.74
N CYS A 695 34.09 0.87 -5.76
CA CYS A 695 35.47 1.35 -5.59
C CYS A 695 35.75 1.49 -4.09
N GLU A 696 36.09 0.39 -3.46
CA GLU A 696 36.22 0.31 -2.01
C GLU A 696 37.50 -0.42 -1.56
N ILE A 697 38.33 -0.82 -2.51
CA ILE A 697 39.61 -1.45 -2.29
C ILE A 697 40.68 -0.56 -2.96
N PRO A 698 41.82 -0.23 -2.33
CA PRO A 698 42.86 0.59 -2.93
C PRO A 698 43.29 0.12 -4.32
N ASN A 699 43.30 -1.21 -4.58
CA ASN A 699 43.63 -1.77 -5.88
C ASN A 699 42.64 -1.36 -7.00
N ASN A 700 41.38 -1.05 -6.67
CA ASN A 700 40.43 -0.53 -7.65
C ASN A 700 40.84 0.84 -8.18
N VAL A 701 41.49 1.64 -7.33
CA VAL A 701 42.02 2.97 -7.70
C VAL A 701 43.34 2.88 -8.45
N LEU A 702 44.24 2.03 -7.98
CA LEU A 702 45.57 1.82 -8.60
C LEU A 702 45.45 1.29 -10.03
N LEU A 703 44.50 0.39 -10.27
CA LEU A 703 44.24 -0.24 -11.58
C LEU A 703 42.95 0.24 -12.23
N ILE A 704 42.52 1.47 -11.97
CA ILE A 704 41.21 1.99 -12.39
C ILE A 704 41.03 1.95 -13.92
N ASP A 705 42.11 2.14 -14.67
CA ASP A 705 42.10 2.06 -16.13
C ASP A 705 41.76 0.63 -16.61
N GLU A 706 42.26 -0.40 -15.94
CA GLU A 706 41.93 -1.79 -16.24
C GLU A 706 40.51 -2.16 -15.84
N PHE A 707 40.10 -1.80 -14.62
CA PHE A 707 38.71 -2.01 -14.16
C PHE A 707 37.69 -1.29 -15.07
N SER A 708 38.04 -0.11 -15.60
CA SER A 708 37.19 0.65 -16.53
C SER A 708 36.83 -0.09 -17.82
N LYS A 709 37.61 -1.08 -18.21
CA LYS A 709 37.30 -1.92 -19.39
C LYS A 709 36.11 -2.87 -19.13
N HIS A 710 35.93 -3.27 -17.89
CA HIS A 710 34.95 -4.30 -17.48
C HIS A 710 33.65 -3.70 -16.90
N PHE A 711 33.66 -2.46 -16.40
CA PHE A 711 32.53 -1.83 -15.75
C PHE A 711 32.07 -0.53 -16.43
N ASP A 712 30.80 -0.20 -16.30
CA ASP A 712 30.19 1.00 -16.86
C ASP A 712 30.31 2.20 -15.90
N GLY A 713 30.55 1.94 -14.64
CA GLY A 713 30.71 2.96 -13.61
C GLY A 713 31.30 2.45 -12.31
N PHE A 714 31.64 3.40 -11.47
CA PHE A 714 32.21 3.17 -10.15
C PHE A 714 31.34 3.82 -9.07
N SER A 715 31.25 3.18 -7.93
CA SER A 715 30.62 3.77 -6.73
C SER A 715 31.60 3.64 -5.56
N ILE A 716 32.04 4.76 -5.01
CA ILE A 716 33.00 4.76 -3.91
C ILE A 716 32.30 4.27 -2.65
N GLY A 717 32.80 3.16 -2.09
CA GLY A 717 32.42 2.63 -0.78
C GLY A 717 33.38 3.20 0.29
N SER A 718 33.11 4.40 0.78
CA SER A 718 34.06 5.13 1.63
C SER A 718 34.44 4.38 2.89
N ASN A 719 33.52 3.59 3.47
CA ASN A 719 33.79 2.86 4.70
C ASN A 719 34.91 1.81 4.52
N ASP A 720 34.75 0.90 3.53
CA ASP A 720 35.76 -0.14 3.28
C ASP A 720 37.04 0.46 2.66
N LEU A 721 36.91 1.48 1.81
CA LEU A 721 38.07 2.18 1.24
C LEU A 721 38.91 2.84 2.35
N THR A 722 38.28 3.48 3.34
CA THR A 722 38.98 4.07 4.49
C THR A 722 39.65 3.01 5.32
N GLN A 723 38.94 1.96 5.68
CA GLN A 723 39.45 0.83 6.45
C GLN A 723 40.72 0.23 5.82
N LEU A 724 40.67 -0.01 4.50
CA LEU A 724 41.78 -0.65 3.80
C LEU A 724 42.92 0.33 3.47
N THR A 725 42.65 1.62 3.32
CA THR A 725 43.68 2.65 3.12
C THR A 725 44.46 2.89 4.38
N LEU A 726 43.79 2.97 5.52
CA LEU A 726 44.44 3.20 6.84
C LEU A 726 44.92 1.90 7.51
N GLY A 727 44.44 0.74 7.04
CA GLY A 727 44.74 -0.55 7.69
C GLY A 727 44.09 -0.71 9.06
N VAL A 728 42.90 -0.12 9.26
CA VAL A 728 42.17 -0.08 10.53
C VAL A 728 40.88 -0.92 10.40
N ASP A 729 40.66 -1.82 11.35
CA ASP A 729 39.38 -2.50 11.48
C ASP A 729 38.35 -1.60 12.18
N ARG A 730 37.37 -1.09 11.45
CA ARG A 730 36.33 -0.17 11.95
C ARG A 730 35.40 -0.81 12.97
N ASP A 731 35.29 -2.14 12.97
CA ASP A 731 34.43 -2.88 13.90
C ASP A 731 35.18 -3.24 15.22
N SER A 732 36.46 -2.91 15.30
CA SER A 732 37.28 -3.13 16.50
C SER A 732 37.19 -1.92 17.44
N GLU A 733 36.57 -2.12 18.61
CA GLU A 733 36.45 -1.09 19.64
C GLU A 733 37.82 -0.50 20.10
N ILE A 734 38.90 -1.27 19.91
CA ILE A 734 40.25 -0.90 20.37
C ILE A 734 40.90 0.11 19.44
N VAL A 735 40.68 -0.01 18.11
CA VAL A 735 41.37 0.82 17.10
C VAL A 735 40.43 1.69 16.27
N ALA A 736 39.11 1.63 16.54
CA ALA A 736 38.11 2.44 15.81
C ALA A 736 38.36 3.95 15.87
N PHE A 737 39.13 4.44 16.86
CA PHE A 737 39.49 5.87 16.96
C PHE A 737 40.43 6.33 15.83
N ASP A 738 41.15 5.44 15.18
CA ASP A 738 42.00 5.75 14.00
C ASP A 738 41.19 5.72 12.68
N PHE A 739 39.92 5.35 12.72
CA PHE A 739 39.06 5.36 11.53
C PHE A 739 38.48 6.77 11.29
N ASP A 740 39.00 7.46 10.28
CA ASP A 740 38.48 8.78 9.86
C ASP A 740 38.41 8.86 8.34
N GLU A 741 37.19 8.92 7.78
CA GLU A 741 36.95 9.09 6.34
C GLU A 741 37.47 10.42 5.80
N ARG A 742 37.77 11.39 6.68
CA ARG A 742 38.32 12.73 6.33
C ARG A 742 39.83 12.76 6.30
N ASP A 743 40.54 11.68 6.59
CA ASP A 743 41.99 11.61 6.54
C ASP A 743 42.56 12.05 5.18
N ALA A 744 43.74 12.64 5.18
CA ALA A 744 44.38 13.14 3.97
C ALA A 744 44.70 12.04 2.95
N GLY A 745 45.09 10.86 3.41
CA GLY A 745 45.33 9.67 2.58
C GLY A 745 44.07 9.22 1.91
N VAL A 746 42.95 9.14 2.69
CA VAL A 746 41.62 8.75 2.20
C VAL A 746 41.12 9.77 1.16
N LYS A 747 41.21 11.05 1.43
CA LYS A 747 40.86 12.10 0.45
C LYS A 747 41.69 12.01 -0.80
N THR A 748 42.98 11.67 -0.70
CA THR A 748 43.87 11.51 -1.86
C THR A 748 43.46 10.35 -2.72
N ILE A 749 43.14 9.18 -2.14
CA ILE A 749 42.74 8.00 -2.91
C ILE A 749 41.37 8.22 -3.57
N ILE A 750 40.43 8.89 -2.89
CA ILE A 750 39.12 9.29 -3.44
C ILE A 750 39.33 10.22 -4.68
N ARG A 751 40.20 11.22 -4.56
CA ARG A 751 40.55 12.11 -5.70
C ARG A 751 41.08 11.32 -6.88
N LEU A 752 42.03 10.42 -6.66
CA LEU A 752 42.59 9.58 -7.71
C LEU A 752 41.54 8.68 -8.38
N ALA A 753 40.56 8.17 -7.60
CA ALA A 753 39.45 7.41 -8.13
C ALA A 753 38.58 8.27 -9.09
N ILE A 754 38.22 9.48 -8.66
CA ILE A 754 37.38 10.39 -9.47
C ILE A 754 38.11 10.77 -10.75
N GLU A 755 39.37 11.19 -10.66
CA GLU A 755 40.21 11.56 -11.80
C GLU A 755 40.39 10.37 -12.79
N GLY A 756 40.63 9.18 -12.27
CA GLY A 756 40.79 7.96 -13.09
C GLY A 756 39.52 7.54 -13.80
N ALA A 757 38.38 7.52 -13.13
CA ALA A 757 37.09 7.19 -13.74
C ALA A 757 36.73 8.19 -14.86
N LYS A 758 36.90 9.49 -14.60
CA LYS A 758 36.63 10.54 -15.60
C LYS A 758 37.56 10.46 -16.80
N ARG A 759 38.85 10.19 -16.60
CA ARG A 759 39.82 9.95 -17.70
C ARG A 759 39.37 8.82 -18.61
N ASN A 760 38.68 7.80 -18.06
CA ASN A 760 38.15 6.66 -18.80
C ASN A 760 36.70 6.87 -19.29
N GLY A 761 36.13 8.05 -19.12
CA GLY A 761 34.76 8.34 -19.52
C GLY A 761 33.71 7.49 -18.76
N ARG A 762 34.01 7.07 -17.51
CA ARG A 762 33.13 6.27 -16.68
C ARG A 762 32.44 7.13 -15.62
N HIS A 763 31.18 6.82 -15.36
CA HIS A 763 30.43 7.41 -14.25
C HIS A 763 31.12 7.05 -12.93
N ILE A 764 31.22 8.04 -12.03
CA ILE A 764 31.69 7.81 -10.66
C ILE A 764 30.79 8.50 -9.65
N GLY A 765 30.27 7.73 -8.71
CA GLY A 765 29.49 8.19 -7.57
C GLY A 765 30.11 7.75 -6.25
N ILE A 766 29.50 8.16 -5.16
CA ILE A 766 29.79 7.68 -3.80
C ILE A 766 28.51 7.15 -3.16
N CYS A 767 28.60 6.02 -2.46
CA CYS A 767 27.48 5.45 -1.72
C CYS A 767 27.82 5.12 -0.26
N GLY A 768 29.03 5.42 0.17
CA GLY A 768 29.44 5.35 1.56
C GLY A 768 28.76 6.42 2.43
N GLN A 769 28.97 6.34 3.73
CA GLN A 769 28.29 7.24 4.69
C GLN A 769 28.94 8.63 4.83
N ALA A 770 30.21 8.76 4.43
CA ALA A 770 30.97 10.00 4.57
C ALA A 770 30.23 11.29 4.18
N PRO A 771 29.52 11.37 3.02
CA PRO A 771 28.79 12.59 2.67
C PRO A 771 27.55 12.87 3.54
N SER A 772 26.95 11.82 4.13
CA SER A 772 25.82 11.97 5.05
C SER A 772 26.27 12.41 6.44
N ASP A 773 27.38 11.85 6.92
CA ASP A 773 27.91 12.10 8.28
C ASP A 773 28.72 13.39 8.34
N TYR A 774 29.44 13.72 7.24
CA TYR A 774 30.33 14.88 7.14
C TYR A 774 29.96 15.75 5.93
N PRO A 775 29.18 16.82 6.12
CA PRO A 775 28.78 17.70 5.02
C PRO A 775 29.93 18.29 4.21
N GLU A 776 31.09 18.52 4.84
CA GLU A 776 32.33 18.98 4.16
C GLU A 776 32.89 17.95 3.17
N MET A 777 32.59 16.64 3.37
CA MET A 777 32.96 15.61 2.41
C MET A 777 32.12 15.71 1.15
N ALA A 778 30.81 15.99 1.26
CA ALA A 778 29.97 16.23 0.09
C ALA A 778 30.47 17.44 -0.74
N GLU A 779 30.88 18.53 -0.07
CA GLU A 779 31.47 19.68 -0.73
C GLU A 779 32.81 19.36 -1.43
N PHE A 780 33.67 18.58 -0.76
CA PHE A 780 34.95 18.12 -1.33
C PHE A 780 34.73 17.31 -2.62
N LEU A 781 33.80 16.39 -2.61
CA LEU A 781 33.45 15.56 -3.76
C LEU A 781 32.90 16.39 -4.93
N VAL A 782 31.99 17.33 -4.64
CA VAL A 782 31.48 18.25 -5.67
C VAL A 782 32.60 19.06 -6.30
N ARG A 783 33.55 19.58 -5.51
CA ARG A 783 34.72 20.34 -6.04
C ARG A 783 35.57 19.49 -6.98
N LEU A 784 35.71 18.18 -6.71
CA LEU A 784 36.41 17.25 -7.59
C LEU A 784 35.57 16.85 -8.83
N GLY A 785 34.32 17.24 -8.89
CA GLY A 785 33.46 16.97 -10.03
C GLY A 785 32.89 15.55 -10.05
N ILE A 786 32.58 14.96 -8.90
CA ILE A 786 31.88 13.66 -8.83
C ILE A 786 30.54 13.75 -9.56
N ASP A 787 30.07 12.66 -10.15
CA ASP A 787 28.83 12.64 -10.94
C ASP A 787 27.60 12.47 -10.06
N SER A 788 27.69 11.66 -8.99
CA SER A 788 26.55 11.44 -8.06
C SER A 788 27.01 11.26 -6.62
N ILE A 789 26.17 11.71 -5.70
CA ILE A 789 26.33 11.49 -4.25
C ILE A 789 25.08 10.79 -3.75
N SER A 790 25.23 9.59 -3.20
CA SER A 790 24.14 8.84 -2.60
C SER A 790 24.13 9.11 -1.08
N LEU A 791 22.97 9.52 -0.58
CA LEU A 791 22.78 9.98 0.80
C LEU A 791 21.81 9.08 1.54
N ASN A 792 21.91 9.03 2.85
CA ASN A 792 20.86 8.51 3.68
C ASN A 792 19.61 9.42 3.57
N PRO A 793 18.40 8.87 3.56
CA PRO A 793 17.17 9.65 3.32
C PRO A 793 17.01 10.86 4.24
N ASP A 794 17.42 10.76 5.49
CA ASP A 794 17.35 11.80 6.53
C ASP A 794 18.25 13.00 6.25
N THR A 795 19.31 12.84 5.46
CA THR A 795 20.26 13.92 5.14
C THR A 795 20.01 14.58 3.79
N VAL A 796 19.13 14.03 2.96
CA VAL A 796 18.90 14.48 1.57
C VAL A 796 18.53 15.96 1.49
N LEU A 797 17.53 16.39 2.27
CA LEU A 797 17.03 17.77 2.20
C LEU A 797 18.08 18.81 2.61
N HIS A 798 18.74 18.57 3.74
CA HIS A 798 19.78 19.46 4.24
C HIS A 798 20.97 19.53 3.27
N THR A 799 21.44 18.40 2.76
CA THR A 799 22.57 18.34 1.82
C THR A 799 22.20 18.98 0.49
N THR A 800 20.96 18.82 0.01
CA THR A 800 20.48 19.49 -1.22
C THR A 800 20.66 21.00 -1.13
N THR A 801 20.18 21.63 -0.07
CA THR A 801 20.28 23.08 0.13
C THR A 801 21.74 23.55 0.15
N ARG A 802 22.59 22.82 0.87
CA ARG A 802 24.01 23.14 1.01
C ARG A 802 24.78 23.06 -0.31
N LEU A 803 24.52 22.01 -1.08
CA LEU A 803 25.19 21.80 -2.38
C LEU A 803 24.71 22.79 -3.44
N VAL A 804 23.46 23.21 -3.41
CA VAL A 804 22.95 24.28 -4.28
C VAL A 804 23.74 25.59 -4.04
N GLU A 805 23.95 25.96 -2.78
CA GLU A 805 24.75 27.14 -2.45
C GLU A 805 26.23 27.03 -2.91
N LEU A 806 26.83 25.87 -2.67
CA LEU A 806 28.20 25.60 -3.10
C LEU A 806 28.35 25.71 -4.63
N GLU A 807 27.47 25.12 -5.39
CA GLU A 807 27.52 25.11 -6.85
C GLU A 807 27.25 26.50 -7.46
N LYS A 808 26.38 27.30 -6.83
CA LYS A 808 26.22 28.72 -7.16
C LYS A 808 27.56 29.45 -7.04
N ASN A 809 28.27 29.25 -5.93
CA ASN A 809 29.56 29.84 -5.69
C ASN A 809 30.66 29.35 -6.65
N LEU A 810 30.54 28.17 -7.18
CA LEU A 810 31.43 27.55 -8.18
C LEU A 810 31.07 27.93 -9.64
N GLY A 811 30.00 28.68 -9.85
CA GLY A 811 29.52 29.06 -11.19
C GLY A 811 29.00 27.89 -12.01
N ARG A 812 28.58 26.77 -11.38
CA ARG A 812 28.02 25.62 -12.08
C ARG A 812 26.57 25.88 -12.48
N ALA A 813 26.23 25.45 -13.70
CA ALA A 813 24.85 25.55 -14.18
C ALA A 813 23.90 24.70 -13.31
N ARG A 814 22.70 25.24 -13.04
CA ARG A 814 21.61 24.53 -12.33
C ARG A 814 20.88 23.58 -13.27
N ARG A 815 20.23 22.63 -12.71
CA ARG A 815 19.25 21.75 -13.39
C ARG A 815 17.84 22.26 -13.23
#